data_9c17f4793acda99a1cdd008882e4640c
#
_entry.id   9c17f4793acda99a1cdd008882e4640c
#
_cell.length_a   1.000
_cell.length_b   1.000
_cell.length_c   1.000
_cell.angle_alpha   90.00
_cell.angle_beta   90.00
_cell.angle_gamma   90.00
#
_symmetry.space_group_name_H-M   'P 1'
#
loop_
_entity.id
_entity.type
_entity.pdbx_description
1 polymer ?
#
loop_
_entity_poly.entity_id
_entity_poly.type
_entity_poly.pdbx_seq_one_letter_code
_entity_poly.pdbx_strand_id
1 'polypeptide(L)'
;MRRAPIVYLIFMVLAAITAQGQHLVLVHPTVEYQDGSQPLATAEPRFSWNYQADVRDVRQTSYRIIVASTEEKARDNVGDLWDSQTTPSDRMLLIPYQGKALGSRDQAYWKVITTVTYRPDADVTSATGVLDTTIESKINYFEISLLGSDDWYAQWIGFNYDDDSLVQKTRIAARYLRKEFLLRDEIREARLYISGLGQYSAFLNGTEVAPQEIFKPALSDYHKRVYFNAYDVTRLLQKGDNAIGVILAGGRFMAMRYNASEGDWCGLNHTRHFGAPRLILQLEVTYQDGTTERIVSNESWQITNLGPIRTANEFDGETYDGRMDLGDWTTAGYTDYRWQRASSAYPPEGPLTAQPNPNICIQDTLKPIALFRKGDRWILDMGQNMVGYLEMSALGLREGDTVTLRFAETLNPDSSLFLDNLRSAEVTDRIIRGATNVHSKTERYKDAVTTWHPTFVYHGFRYVEITGLRTEPKPHHFRGLVFYDQMATTGRFETSDEILNAVHRNAYWGIRGNYRSMPTDCPQRDERMGWTGDRTTGNYGESYLFGNQRLYAKWLTDIEDSQWANGALSDVCPNYWRRYTDNMTWPGAFITVADMLHTRYGDEQAIRAHYPAMKRWMMHMKRHYLVDGILNRDCYGDWCMPPESLELVHAQDPARITRAAVISTPFYCYLSDKMAQFADLLSLPDDAAFFRNEIQVVTQAYNERYLDKKTGRYDNNTVTANLLPLAFGMVPKKMEEKVLANIIDKTENEFGGHVSTGVIGIQQLMRTLTEHGRGDLALKIATNDTYPSWGYMVRNGATTIWELWNGNTADPSMNSGNHVMLLGDLILWDYEYLGGIRALEPGYRRILLKPHPFAGLESVNCAYESVSGLIESSWSCKDGLFEWDFTIPANTTADVWIPTANGHEVKTYGSGQHHITSKIGTWRFWK
;
A
#
# COMPACT_ATOMS: atom_id res chain seq x y z
N MET A 1 -13.83 -26.33 -28.90
CA MET A 1 -15.13 -26.63 -28.25
C MET A 1 -15.41 -25.49 -27.30
N ARG A 2 -16.61 -25.00 -27.23
CA ARG A 2 -17.10 -23.72 -26.80
C ARG A 2 -16.45 -23.13 -25.53
N ARG A 3 -15.83 -21.95 -25.68
CA ARG A 3 -15.36 -21.09 -24.59
C ARG A 3 -16.58 -20.46 -23.92
N ALA A 4 -16.75 -20.68 -22.62
CA ALA A 4 -17.67 -19.91 -21.80
C ALA A 4 -16.97 -18.62 -21.35
N PRO A 5 -17.59 -17.43 -21.41
CA PRO A 5 -17.02 -16.23 -20.89
C PRO A 5 -17.06 -16.26 -19.36
N ILE A 6 -15.96 -15.93 -18.72
CA ILE A 6 -15.87 -15.65 -17.29
C ILE A 6 -16.56 -14.31 -17.08
N VAL A 7 -17.77 -14.36 -16.56
CA VAL A 7 -18.53 -13.17 -16.13
C VAL A 7 -17.94 -12.72 -14.79
N TYR A 8 -17.18 -11.64 -14.81
CA TYR A 8 -16.87 -10.90 -13.59
C TYR A 8 -18.17 -10.26 -13.08
N LEU A 9 -18.62 -10.73 -11.94
CA LEU A 9 -19.74 -10.11 -11.22
C LEU A 9 -19.25 -8.80 -10.61
N ILE A 10 -19.37 -7.72 -11.36
CA ILE A 10 -19.26 -6.36 -10.87
C ILE A 10 -20.46 -6.15 -9.95
N PHE A 11 -20.24 -5.90 -8.68
CA PHE A 11 -21.25 -5.29 -7.82
C PHE A 11 -21.50 -3.86 -8.31
N MET A 12 -22.30 -3.74 -9.36
CA MET A 12 -23.07 -2.53 -9.58
C MET A 12 -24.12 -2.50 -8.48
N VAL A 13 -23.92 -1.67 -7.48
CA VAL A 13 -25.04 -1.15 -6.72
C VAL A 13 -25.80 -0.21 -7.66
N LEU A 14 -26.62 -0.79 -8.52
CA LEU A 14 -27.71 -0.09 -9.17
C LEU A 14 -28.75 0.16 -8.07
N ALA A 15 -28.58 1.25 -7.34
CA ALA A 15 -29.72 1.88 -6.71
C ALA A 15 -30.59 2.37 -7.85
N ALA A 16 -31.69 1.63 -8.12
CA ALA A 16 -32.76 2.09 -8.97
C ALA A 16 -33.34 3.36 -8.34
N ILE A 17 -32.84 4.53 -8.73
CA ILE A 17 -33.51 5.80 -8.49
C ILE A 17 -34.42 6.02 -9.67
N THR A 18 -35.65 5.54 -9.55
CA THR A 18 -36.77 6.06 -10.30
C THR A 18 -37.18 7.37 -9.64
N ALA A 19 -36.73 8.50 -10.17
CA ALA A 19 -37.43 9.78 -10.25
C ALA A 19 -36.48 10.85 -10.79
N GLN A 20 -36.85 11.47 -11.89
CA GLN A 20 -36.40 12.74 -12.50
C GLN A 20 -34.90 13.06 -12.30
N GLY A 21 -34.11 12.94 -13.37
CA GLY A 21 -32.68 13.03 -13.42
C GLY A 21 -32.08 14.23 -12.68
N GLN A 22 -31.32 13.97 -11.66
CA GLN A 22 -30.29 14.88 -11.22
C GLN A 22 -29.05 14.59 -12.07
N HIS A 23 -28.78 15.43 -13.05
CA HIS A 23 -27.63 15.35 -13.96
C HIS A 23 -26.29 15.66 -13.27
N LEU A 24 -26.29 16.04 -11.98
CA LEU A 24 -25.13 16.46 -11.22
C LEU A 24 -25.35 16.24 -9.72
N VAL A 25 -24.50 15.46 -9.09
CA VAL A 25 -24.55 15.15 -7.65
C VAL A 25 -23.17 15.23 -7.00
N LEU A 26 -23.13 15.59 -5.70
CA LEU A 26 -21.95 15.47 -4.87
C LEU A 26 -21.77 14.02 -4.41
N VAL A 27 -20.58 13.50 -4.62
CA VAL A 27 -20.19 12.13 -4.26
C VAL A 27 -18.91 12.11 -3.45
N HIS A 28 -18.63 11.00 -2.77
CA HIS A 28 -17.42 10.74 -2.00
C HIS A 28 -17.01 11.88 -1.05
N PRO A 29 -17.96 12.42 -0.24
CA PRO A 29 -17.56 13.35 0.82
C PRO A 29 -16.73 12.61 1.85
N THR A 30 -15.49 13.08 2.09
CA THR A 30 -14.51 12.45 2.98
C THR A 30 -13.88 13.45 3.92
N VAL A 31 -13.41 12.95 5.07
CA VAL A 31 -12.57 13.67 6.03
C VAL A 31 -11.31 12.86 6.22
N GLU A 32 -10.13 13.47 6.01
CA GLU A 32 -8.84 12.76 6.05
C GLU A 32 -8.84 11.47 5.19
N TYR A 33 -9.37 11.56 3.98
CA TYR A 33 -9.51 10.45 3.00
C TYR A 33 -10.43 9.31 3.43
N GLN A 34 -11.26 9.47 4.44
CA GLN A 34 -12.17 8.44 4.93
C GLN A 34 -13.60 8.93 5.08
N ASP A 35 -14.53 7.99 5.09
CA ASP A 35 -15.97 8.22 5.12
C ASP A 35 -16.57 8.31 6.54
N GLY A 36 -15.72 8.42 7.57
CA GLY A 36 -16.13 8.43 8.98
C GLY A 36 -16.20 7.05 9.64
N SER A 37 -15.75 6.01 8.96
CA SER A 37 -15.73 4.63 9.50
C SER A 37 -14.74 4.41 10.64
N GLN A 38 -13.71 5.25 10.71
CA GLN A 38 -12.71 5.22 11.79
C GLN A 38 -12.58 6.59 12.46
N PRO A 39 -12.43 6.66 13.81
CA PRO A 39 -12.11 7.91 14.47
C PRO A 39 -10.79 8.52 13.97
N LEU A 40 -10.77 9.84 13.85
CA LEU A 40 -9.63 10.59 13.32
C LEU A 40 -8.50 10.70 14.34
N ALA A 41 -7.27 10.58 13.87
CA ALA A 41 -6.05 10.77 14.66
C ALA A 41 -5.63 12.25 14.81
N THR A 42 -6.45 13.20 14.37
CA THR A 42 -6.15 14.63 14.36
C THR A 42 -7.36 15.45 14.77
N ALA A 43 -7.10 16.57 15.50
CA ALA A 43 -8.09 17.59 15.82
C ALA A 43 -8.27 18.64 14.70
N GLU A 44 -7.47 18.56 13.64
CA GLU A 44 -7.49 19.50 12.52
C GLU A 44 -7.86 18.77 11.23
N PRO A 45 -9.12 18.27 11.11
CA PRO A 45 -9.53 17.47 9.97
C PRO A 45 -9.62 18.30 8.67
N ARG A 46 -9.42 17.64 7.53
CA ARG A 46 -9.51 18.25 6.21
C ARG A 46 -10.62 17.58 5.40
N PHE A 47 -11.44 18.37 4.72
CA PHE A 47 -12.64 17.93 4.01
C PHE A 47 -12.38 17.83 2.52
N SER A 48 -12.95 16.80 1.87
CA SER A 48 -12.91 16.64 0.42
C SER A 48 -14.24 16.11 -0.10
N TRP A 49 -14.54 16.40 -1.37
CA TRP A 49 -15.69 15.89 -2.10
C TRP A 49 -15.42 15.86 -3.59
N ASN A 50 -16.23 15.10 -4.34
CA ASN A 50 -16.19 15.01 -5.78
C ASN A 50 -17.59 15.20 -6.35
N TYR A 51 -17.67 15.25 -7.68
CA TYR A 51 -18.90 15.33 -8.44
C TYR A 51 -19.05 14.12 -9.36
N GLN A 52 -20.24 13.61 -9.45
CA GLN A 52 -20.66 12.76 -10.55
C GLN A 52 -21.61 13.57 -11.44
N ALA A 53 -21.32 13.65 -12.72
CA ALA A 53 -22.06 14.47 -13.68
C ALA A 53 -22.19 13.77 -15.03
N ASP A 54 -23.35 13.88 -15.64
CA ASP A 54 -23.63 13.51 -17.03
C ASP A 54 -23.77 14.76 -17.93
N VAL A 55 -23.33 15.92 -17.42
CA VAL A 55 -23.27 17.23 -18.10
C VAL A 55 -21.83 17.67 -18.27
N ARG A 56 -21.60 18.67 -19.12
CA ARG A 56 -20.27 19.16 -19.48
C ARG A 56 -19.89 20.45 -18.76
N ASP A 57 -18.59 20.75 -18.77
CA ASP A 57 -18.01 21.99 -18.29
C ASP A 57 -18.45 22.36 -16.87
N VAL A 58 -18.58 21.33 -15.99
CA VAL A 58 -18.94 21.54 -14.59
C VAL A 58 -17.81 22.25 -13.88
N ARG A 59 -18.12 23.39 -13.24
CA ARG A 59 -17.18 24.20 -12.46
C ARG A 59 -17.80 24.65 -11.15
N GLN A 60 -17.16 24.34 -10.05
CA GLN A 60 -17.50 24.90 -8.76
C GLN A 60 -17.10 26.38 -8.72
N THR A 61 -18.01 27.23 -8.29
CA THR A 61 -17.78 28.67 -8.10
C THR A 61 -17.68 29.05 -6.64
N SER A 62 -18.36 28.29 -5.77
CA SER A 62 -18.27 28.48 -4.31
C SER A 62 -18.63 27.19 -3.55
N TYR A 63 -18.21 27.13 -2.30
CA TYR A 63 -18.65 26.11 -1.34
C TYR A 63 -19.04 26.75 0.01
N ARG A 64 -19.84 26.04 0.78
CA ARG A 64 -20.09 26.27 2.21
C ARG A 64 -20.07 24.95 2.95
N ILE A 65 -19.14 24.80 3.90
CA ILE A 65 -19.03 23.64 4.78
C ILE A 65 -19.75 23.95 6.07
N ILE A 66 -20.64 23.06 6.47
CA ILE A 66 -21.38 23.09 7.74
C ILE A 66 -20.88 21.94 8.59
N VAL A 67 -20.33 22.23 9.77
CA VAL A 67 -19.95 21.22 10.78
C VAL A 67 -20.75 21.50 12.06
N ALA A 68 -21.47 20.50 12.53
CA ALA A 68 -22.42 20.62 13.62
C ALA A 68 -22.24 19.54 14.68
N SER A 69 -22.60 19.85 15.93
CA SER A 69 -22.56 18.91 17.06
C SER A 69 -23.65 17.85 17.02
N THR A 70 -24.69 18.02 16.17
CA THR A 70 -25.76 17.04 15.98
C THR A 70 -26.17 16.96 14.51
N GLU A 71 -26.70 15.80 14.10
CA GLU A 71 -27.23 15.61 12.76
C GLU A 71 -28.38 16.57 12.41
N GLU A 72 -29.23 16.87 13.40
CA GLU A 72 -30.37 17.80 13.27
C GLU A 72 -29.88 19.20 12.91
N LYS A 73 -28.88 19.72 13.66
CA LYS A 73 -28.28 21.03 13.35
C LYS A 73 -27.65 21.08 11.96
N ALA A 74 -26.93 20.01 11.56
CA ALA A 74 -26.37 19.92 10.21
C ALA A 74 -27.47 19.94 9.14
N ARG A 75 -28.59 19.25 9.38
CA ARG A 75 -29.78 19.26 8.50
C ARG A 75 -30.35 20.65 8.34
N ASP A 76 -30.44 21.41 9.43
CA ASP A 76 -30.99 22.76 9.49
C ASP A 76 -29.98 23.85 9.07
N ASN A 77 -28.81 23.47 8.54
CA ASN A 77 -27.71 24.38 8.17
C ASN A 77 -27.13 25.22 9.33
N VAL A 78 -27.18 24.70 10.55
CA VAL A 78 -26.61 25.32 11.74
C VAL A 78 -25.24 24.71 12.03
N GLY A 79 -24.18 25.39 11.57
CA GLY A 79 -22.78 25.00 11.83
C GLY A 79 -22.29 25.52 13.17
N ASP A 80 -22.76 24.97 14.28
CA ASP A 80 -22.39 25.44 15.62
C ASP A 80 -20.94 25.11 16.01
N LEU A 81 -20.31 24.15 15.31
CA LEU A 81 -18.87 23.87 15.38
C LEU A 81 -18.10 24.65 14.32
N TRP A 82 -18.59 24.67 13.08
CA TRP A 82 -18.02 25.46 11.99
C TRP A 82 -19.03 25.72 10.88
N ASP A 83 -19.04 26.96 10.44
CA ASP A 83 -19.71 27.38 9.22
C ASP A 83 -18.71 28.20 8.41
N SER A 84 -18.23 27.66 7.30
CA SER A 84 -17.25 28.32 6.44
C SER A 84 -17.80 29.60 5.77
N GLN A 85 -19.10 29.83 5.89
CA GLN A 85 -19.87 30.76 5.07
C GLN A 85 -19.70 30.43 3.57
N THR A 86 -20.41 31.10 2.70
CA THR A 86 -20.21 30.91 1.25
C THR A 86 -18.84 31.43 0.83
N THR A 87 -17.93 30.53 0.55
CA THR A 87 -16.54 30.83 0.17
C THR A 87 -16.39 30.70 -1.33
N PRO A 88 -16.10 31.81 -2.06
CA PRO A 88 -15.82 31.77 -3.50
C PRO A 88 -14.53 30.99 -3.76
N SER A 89 -14.64 29.76 -4.27
CA SER A 89 -13.49 28.89 -4.55
C SER A 89 -13.91 27.67 -5.36
N ASP A 90 -13.02 27.20 -6.21
CA ASP A 90 -13.12 25.93 -6.93
C ASP A 90 -12.43 24.75 -6.20
N ARG A 91 -11.83 25.00 -5.04
CA ARG A 91 -11.17 23.94 -4.25
C ARG A 91 -12.20 22.96 -3.69
N MET A 92 -11.88 21.66 -3.78
CA MET A 92 -12.73 20.56 -3.30
C MET A 92 -11.92 19.47 -2.57
N LEU A 93 -10.60 19.65 -2.44
CA LEU A 93 -9.71 18.66 -1.82
C LEU A 93 -9.04 19.25 -0.60
N LEU A 94 -9.06 18.47 0.49
CA LEU A 94 -8.31 18.71 1.73
C LEU A 94 -8.47 20.13 2.28
N ILE A 95 -9.72 20.60 2.33
CA ILE A 95 -10.06 21.92 2.90
C ILE A 95 -9.90 21.86 4.42
N PRO A 96 -8.97 22.63 5.03
CA PRO A 96 -8.73 22.57 6.46
C PRO A 96 -9.95 23.04 7.27
N TYR A 97 -10.23 22.35 8.36
CA TYR A 97 -11.18 22.79 9.40
C TYR A 97 -10.69 24.10 10.04
N GLN A 98 -11.58 25.06 10.17
CA GLN A 98 -11.30 26.38 10.76
C GLN A 98 -12.34 26.81 11.80
N GLY A 99 -12.99 25.82 12.40
CA GLY A 99 -14.03 26.05 13.40
C GLY A 99 -13.53 26.09 14.83
N LYS A 100 -14.40 25.75 15.76
CA LYS A 100 -14.06 25.61 17.19
C LYS A 100 -13.06 24.48 17.38
N ALA A 101 -12.14 24.64 18.32
CA ALA A 101 -11.18 23.59 18.63
C ALA A 101 -11.90 22.26 18.94
N LEU A 102 -11.44 21.21 18.29
CA LEU A 102 -11.91 19.84 18.54
C LEU A 102 -10.95 19.14 19.49
N GLY A 103 -11.49 18.24 20.29
CA GLY A 103 -10.74 17.45 21.26
C GLY A 103 -11.04 15.96 21.15
N SER A 104 -10.37 15.17 21.98
CA SER A 104 -10.63 13.74 22.09
C SER A 104 -12.10 13.43 22.32
N ARG A 105 -12.67 12.46 21.61
CA ARG A 105 -14.06 11.99 21.67
C ARG A 105 -15.09 12.94 21.06
N ASP A 106 -14.68 14.09 20.51
CA ASP A 106 -15.64 14.97 19.85
C ASP A 106 -16.22 14.28 18.63
N GLN A 107 -17.54 14.38 18.50
CA GLN A 107 -18.33 13.86 17.40
C GLN A 107 -18.89 15.03 16.59
N ALA A 108 -18.88 14.92 15.28
CA ALA A 108 -19.38 15.96 14.42
C ALA A 108 -20.10 15.40 13.19
N TYR A 109 -21.15 16.13 12.81
CA TYR A 109 -21.92 15.90 11.58
C TYR A 109 -21.61 17.04 10.62
N TRP A 110 -21.40 16.71 9.37
CA TRP A 110 -21.04 17.72 8.39
C TRP A 110 -21.66 17.49 7.03
N LYS A 111 -21.81 18.58 6.29
CA LYS A 111 -22.14 18.56 4.88
C LYS A 111 -21.48 19.71 4.15
N VAL A 112 -21.42 19.61 2.84
CA VAL A 112 -21.00 20.71 1.95
C VAL A 112 -22.13 21.07 1.01
N ILE A 113 -22.28 22.39 0.82
CA ILE A 113 -23.20 23.01 -0.15
C ILE A 113 -22.32 23.71 -1.17
N THR A 114 -22.49 23.41 -2.45
CA THR A 114 -21.68 24.00 -3.52
C THR A 114 -22.54 24.66 -4.55
N THR A 115 -22.07 25.81 -5.10
CA THR A 115 -22.64 26.39 -6.31
C THR A 115 -21.74 26.03 -7.48
N VAL A 116 -22.32 25.49 -8.53
CA VAL A 116 -21.61 25.02 -9.72
C VAL A 116 -22.25 25.57 -10.98
N THR A 117 -21.43 25.87 -11.98
CA THR A 117 -21.87 26.17 -13.34
C THR A 117 -21.63 24.95 -14.23
N TYR A 118 -22.49 24.76 -15.25
CA TYR A 118 -22.37 23.63 -16.17
C TYR A 118 -23.04 23.94 -17.51
N ARG A 119 -22.75 23.12 -18.53
CA ARG A 119 -23.47 23.12 -19.81
C ARG A 119 -24.28 21.84 -19.95
N PRO A 120 -25.59 21.92 -20.20
CA PRO A 120 -26.37 20.73 -20.51
C PRO A 120 -25.91 20.13 -21.84
N ASP A 121 -26.04 18.80 -21.99
CA ASP A 121 -25.78 18.15 -23.27
C ASP A 121 -26.75 18.65 -24.36
N ALA A 122 -26.25 18.86 -25.57
CA ALA A 122 -26.94 19.47 -26.68
C ALA A 122 -28.21 18.69 -27.14
N ASP A 123 -28.30 17.40 -26.79
CA ASP A 123 -29.41 16.52 -27.18
C ASP A 123 -30.67 16.68 -26.30
N VAL A 124 -30.57 17.34 -25.14
CA VAL A 124 -31.68 17.37 -24.15
C VAL A 124 -32.42 18.70 -24.10
N THR A 125 -31.82 19.80 -24.51
CA THR A 125 -32.47 21.12 -24.51
C THR A 125 -31.95 22.05 -25.61
N SER A 126 -32.77 22.91 -26.12
CA SER A 126 -32.40 24.01 -27.03
C SER A 126 -31.58 25.13 -26.35
N ALA A 127 -31.13 24.92 -25.10
CA ALA A 127 -30.40 25.89 -24.31
C ALA A 127 -28.90 25.79 -24.61
N THR A 128 -28.34 26.76 -25.29
CA THR A 128 -26.89 26.91 -25.59
C THR A 128 -26.11 27.65 -24.51
N GLY A 129 -26.73 27.90 -23.34
CA GLY A 129 -26.16 28.73 -22.26
C GLY A 129 -25.50 27.95 -21.13
N VAL A 130 -24.64 28.62 -20.37
CA VAL A 130 -24.14 28.14 -19.08
C VAL A 130 -25.26 28.31 -18.06
N LEU A 131 -25.57 27.24 -17.33
CA LEU A 131 -26.51 27.22 -16.22
C LEU A 131 -25.74 27.19 -14.90
N ASP A 132 -26.38 27.66 -13.83
CA ASP A 132 -25.87 27.52 -12.48
C ASP A 132 -26.88 26.76 -11.60
N THR A 133 -26.35 26.04 -10.62
CA THR A 133 -27.16 25.33 -9.64
C THR A 133 -26.43 25.23 -8.31
N THR A 134 -27.20 25.07 -7.24
CA THR A 134 -26.69 24.78 -5.91
C THR A 134 -27.06 23.35 -5.54
N ILE A 135 -26.06 22.57 -5.14
CA ILE A 135 -26.23 21.18 -4.72
C ILE A 135 -25.60 20.97 -3.34
N GLU A 136 -26.15 20.03 -2.59
CA GLU A 136 -25.62 19.69 -1.28
C GLU A 136 -25.29 18.19 -1.15
N SER A 137 -24.28 17.87 -0.33
CA SER A 137 -23.94 16.49 0.01
C SER A 137 -24.97 15.91 0.97
N LYS A 138 -24.93 14.58 1.12
CA LYS A 138 -25.51 13.93 2.30
C LYS A 138 -24.82 14.46 3.56
N ILE A 139 -25.50 14.33 4.71
CA ILE A 139 -24.90 14.56 6.00
C ILE A 139 -23.95 13.39 6.27
N ASN A 140 -22.74 13.70 6.67
CA ASN A 140 -21.66 12.76 6.97
C ASN A 140 -21.27 12.93 8.43
N TYR A 141 -20.53 11.98 8.95
CA TYR A 141 -20.10 11.91 10.34
C TYR A 141 -18.58 11.76 10.42
N PHE A 142 -17.99 12.34 11.44
CA PHE A 142 -16.65 11.98 11.90
C PHE A 142 -16.55 12.10 13.42
N GLU A 143 -15.56 11.42 13.97
CA GLU A 143 -15.24 11.40 15.39
C GLU A 143 -13.74 11.58 15.57
N ILE A 144 -13.35 12.32 16.62
CA ILE A 144 -11.94 12.46 17.02
C ILE A 144 -11.61 11.35 18.00
N SER A 145 -10.54 10.63 17.74
CA SER A 145 -10.02 9.58 18.62
C SER A 145 -9.39 10.17 19.90
N LEU A 146 -8.80 9.34 20.76
CA LEU A 146 -8.00 9.82 21.88
C LEU A 146 -6.70 10.44 21.33
N LEU A 147 -6.40 11.67 21.73
CA LEU A 147 -5.27 12.45 21.19
C LEU A 147 -4.09 12.54 22.16
N GLY A 148 -4.31 12.35 23.45
CA GLY A 148 -3.30 12.52 24.46
C GLY A 148 -3.18 11.37 25.45
N SER A 149 -2.04 11.30 26.15
CA SER A 149 -1.81 10.34 27.23
C SER A 149 -2.80 10.47 28.37
N ASP A 150 -3.28 11.69 28.64
CA ASP A 150 -4.21 12.00 29.72
C ASP A 150 -5.62 11.46 29.47
N ASP A 151 -5.90 11.02 28.24
CA ASP A 151 -7.15 10.37 27.88
C ASP A 151 -7.23 8.92 28.37
N TRP A 152 -6.09 8.31 28.70
CA TRP A 152 -6.00 6.91 29.09
C TRP A 152 -6.03 6.73 30.61
N TYR A 153 -7.01 5.96 31.08
CA TYR A 153 -7.17 5.51 32.46
C TYR A 153 -6.73 4.05 32.66
N ALA A 154 -6.49 3.36 31.54
CA ALA A 154 -6.08 1.96 31.48
C ALA A 154 -4.58 1.80 31.78
N GLN A 155 -4.20 0.60 32.22
CA GLN A 155 -2.82 0.21 32.43
C GLN A 155 -2.42 -0.87 31.41
N TRP A 156 -1.14 -0.89 31.04
CA TRP A 156 -0.57 -2.02 30.33
C TRP A 156 -0.56 -3.23 31.25
N ILE A 157 -1.07 -4.37 30.73
CA ILE A 157 -1.12 -5.64 31.45
C ILE A 157 -0.56 -6.79 30.61
N GLY A 158 -0.05 -7.81 31.30
CA GLY A 158 0.50 -9.02 30.70
C GLY A 158 0.75 -10.09 31.74
N PHE A 159 1.56 -11.09 31.40
CA PHE A 159 2.15 -11.96 32.40
C PHE A 159 3.19 -11.21 33.23
N ASN A 160 3.40 -11.66 34.45
CA ASN A 160 4.63 -11.33 35.17
C ASN A 160 5.82 -11.88 34.36
N TYR A 161 6.75 -11.00 34.02
CA TYR A 161 7.89 -11.36 33.15
C TYR A 161 8.73 -12.50 33.72
N ASP A 162 8.90 -12.56 35.05
CA ASP A 162 9.68 -13.58 35.73
C ASP A 162 9.00 -14.97 35.70
N ASP A 163 7.68 -15.00 35.56
CA ASP A 163 6.89 -16.22 35.49
C ASP A 163 6.68 -16.70 34.05
N ASP A 164 6.89 -15.84 33.05
CA ASP A 164 6.70 -16.19 31.64
C ASP A 164 7.99 -16.76 31.02
N SER A 165 8.35 -17.97 31.39
CA SER A 165 9.52 -18.71 30.85
C SER A 165 9.49 -18.87 29.32
N LEU A 166 8.33 -18.63 28.68
CA LEU A 166 8.19 -18.73 27.24
C LEU A 166 8.75 -17.50 26.52
N VAL A 167 8.91 -16.36 27.19
CA VAL A 167 9.44 -15.10 26.60
C VAL A 167 10.85 -15.27 26.01
N GLN A 168 11.62 -16.21 26.52
CA GLN A 168 12.96 -16.51 25.98
C GLN A 168 12.92 -17.44 24.75
N LYS A 169 11.74 -17.88 24.33
CA LYS A 169 11.55 -18.75 23.16
C LYS A 169 11.01 -17.95 21.98
N THR A 170 11.45 -18.28 20.80
CA THR A 170 11.05 -17.62 19.54
C THR A 170 9.61 -17.85 19.14
N ARG A 171 9.03 -18.94 19.62
CA ARG A 171 7.66 -19.36 19.34
C ARG A 171 6.92 -19.49 20.65
N ILE A 172 6.08 -18.50 20.94
CA ILE A 172 5.29 -18.45 22.17
C ILE A 172 3.82 -18.69 21.90
N ALA A 173 3.14 -19.28 22.89
CA ALA A 173 1.70 -19.40 22.86
C ALA A 173 1.04 -18.01 22.93
N ALA A 174 -0.08 -17.84 22.23
CA ALA A 174 -0.88 -16.64 22.37
C ALA A 174 -1.36 -16.44 23.83
N ARG A 175 -1.53 -15.19 24.22
CA ARG A 175 -2.06 -14.80 25.52
C ARG A 175 -3.55 -14.57 25.37
N TYR A 176 -4.32 -15.14 26.28
CA TYR A 176 -5.77 -14.97 26.39
C TYR A 176 -6.02 -14.13 27.63
N LEU A 177 -6.67 -12.99 27.46
CA LEU A 177 -6.99 -12.08 28.56
C LEU A 177 -8.50 -11.88 28.62
N ARG A 178 -9.09 -11.85 29.81
CA ARG A 178 -10.53 -11.63 29.97
C ARG A 178 -10.86 -10.83 31.21
N LYS A 179 -12.03 -10.21 31.17
CA LYS A 179 -12.67 -9.54 32.30
C LYS A 179 -14.17 -9.64 32.19
N GLU A 180 -14.85 -9.95 33.29
CA GLU A 180 -16.28 -9.78 33.45
C GLU A 180 -16.58 -8.45 34.11
N PHE A 181 -17.69 -7.84 33.75
CA PHE A 181 -18.14 -6.57 34.28
C PHE A 181 -19.67 -6.44 34.16
N LEU A 182 -20.23 -5.55 35.02
CA LEU A 182 -21.67 -5.31 35.08
C LEU A 182 -21.96 -3.90 34.58
N LEU A 183 -22.89 -3.78 33.63
CA LEU A 183 -23.41 -2.49 33.18
C LEU A 183 -24.79 -2.24 33.79
N ARG A 184 -24.96 -1.02 34.34
CA ARG A 184 -26.09 -0.70 35.25
C ARG A 184 -27.39 -0.38 34.54
N ASP A 185 -27.35 0.16 33.32
CA ASP A 185 -28.52 0.74 32.67
C ASP A 185 -28.49 0.59 31.13
N GLU A 186 -29.46 1.17 30.44
CA GLU A 186 -29.55 1.22 28.99
C GLU A 186 -28.39 2.05 28.41
N ILE A 187 -27.69 1.45 27.46
CA ILE A 187 -26.51 2.03 26.81
C ILE A 187 -26.94 2.97 25.69
N ARG A 188 -26.41 4.19 25.67
CA ARG A 188 -26.56 5.11 24.56
C ARG A 188 -25.51 4.86 23.51
N GLU A 189 -24.25 4.79 23.91
CA GLU A 189 -23.10 4.54 23.06
C GLU A 189 -21.94 3.92 23.84
N ALA A 190 -21.09 3.17 23.14
CA ALA A 190 -19.89 2.61 23.73
C ALA A 190 -18.72 2.61 22.75
N ARG A 191 -17.54 3.01 23.21
CA ARG A 191 -16.30 3.06 22.46
C ARG A 191 -15.24 2.20 23.12
N LEU A 192 -14.64 1.30 22.33
CA LEU A 192 -13.52 0.46 22.72
C LEU A 192 -12.23 1.02 22.12
N TYR A 193 -11.31 1.46 22.96
CA TYR A 193 -9.94 1.84 22.60
C TYR A 193 -9.00 0.71 23.02
N ILE A 194 -8.20 0.19 22.08
CA ILE A 194 -7.39 -1.01 22.32
C ILE A 194 -6.07 -0.98 21.56
N SER A 195 -5.00 -1.38 22.23
CA SER A 195 -3.71 -1.68 21.59
C SER A 195 -3.10 -2.94 22.17
N GLY A 196 -2.53 -3.77 21.30
CA GLY A 196 -1.68 -4.90 21.66
C GLY A 196 -0.23 -4.63 21.24
N LEU A 197 0.71 -4.77 22.19
CA LEU A 197 2.11 -4.89 21.81
C LEU A 197 2.32 -6.31 21.27
N GLY A 198 2.20 -6.43 19.96
CA GLY A 198 1.95 -7.60 19.19
C GLY A 198 0.72 -7.44 18.30
N GLN A 199 -0.07 -8.48 18.14
CA GLN A 199 -1.30 -8.50 17.35
C GLN A 199 -2.44 -9.04 18.21
N TYR A 200 -3.65 -8.48 18.05
CA TYR A 200 -4.79 -8.88 18.88
C TYR A 200 -6.05 -9.21 18.07
N SER A 201 -6.91 -10.05 18.66
CA SER A 201 -8.34 -10.17 18.36
C SER A 201 -9.12 -9.94 19.64
N ALA A 202 -10.16 -9.10 19.62
CA ALA A 202 -10.99 -8.76 20.77
C ALA A 202 -12.41 -9.28 20.61
N PHE A 203 -13.05 -9.66 21.71
CA PHE A 203 -14.38 -10.24 21.75
C PHE A 203 -15.21 -9.58 22.87
N LEU A 204 -16.48 -9.33 22.60
CA LEU A 204 -17.47 -8.91 23.56
C LEU A 204 -18.65 -9.88 23.55
N ASN A 205 -18.97 -10.46 24.69
CA ASN A 205 -20.09 -11.39 24.86
C ASN A 205 -20.12 -12.53 23.83
N GLY A 206 -18.95 -13.07 23.48
CA GLY A 206 -18.79 -14.14 22.50
C GLY A 206 -18.65 -13.68 21.05
N THR A 207 -18.88 -12.40 20.76
CA THR A 207 -18.81 -11.83 19.41
C THR A 207 -17.48 -11.12 19.18
N GLU A 208 -16.79 -11.41 18.05
CA GLU A 208 -15.54 -10.75 17.69
C GLU A 208 -15.79 -9.29 17.27
N VAL A 209 -14.95 -8.39 17.77
CA VAL A 209 -14.94 -6.97 17.38
C VAL A 209 -14.20 -6.84 16.06
N ALA A 210 -14.86 -6.31 15.04
CA ALA A 210 -14.32 -6.11 13.70
C ALA A 210 -13.67 -7.38 13.12
N PRO A 211 -14.45 -8.46 12.86
CA PRO A 211 -13.94 -9.76 12.44
C PRO A 211 -13.32 -9.76 11.03
N GLN A 212 -13.58 -8.71 10.22
CA GLN A 212 -12.99 -8.56 8.89
C GLN A 212 -11.57 -7.97 8.95
N GLU A 213 -11.19 -7.38 10.06
CA GLU A 213 -9.89 -6.76 10.28
C GLU A 213 -8.93 -7.71 10.97
N ILE A 214 -7.72 -7.82 10.43
CA ILE A 214 -6.68 -8.73 10.90
C ILE A 214 -5.38 -7.97 11.18
N PHE A 215 -4.45 -8.58 11.91
CA PHE A 215 -3.13 -8.01 12.24
C PHE A 215 -3.18 -6.61 12.88
N LYS A 216 -4.11 -6.43 13.82
CA LYS A 216 -4.31 -5.17 14.57
C LYS A 216 -3.39 -5.07 15.78
N PRO A 217 -2.90 -3.88 16.13
CA PRO A 217 -2.91 -2.63 15.40
C PRO A 217 -1.85 -2.58 14.30
N ALA A 218 -1.80 -1.46 13.55
CA ALA A 218 -0.77 -1.23 12.53
C ALA A 218 0.66 -1.28 13.11
N LEU A 219 1.60 -1.66 12.27
CA LEU A 219 3.03 -1.77 12.62
C LEU A 219 3.68 -0.39 12.79
N SER A 220 4.68 -0.28 13.69
CA SER A 220 5.45 0.94 13.93
C SER A 220 6.83 0.62 14.52
N ASP A 221 7.72 1.58 14.66
CA ASP A 221 8.85 1.48 15.60
C ASP A 221 8.32 1.73 17.01
N TYR A 222 8.17 0.67 17.81
CA TYR A 222 7.56 0.72 19.13
C TYR A 222 8.34 1.56 20.17
N HIS A 223 9.58 1.96 19.90
CA HIS A 223 10.30 2.95 20.70
C HIS A 223 9.88 4.39 20.38
N LYS A 224 9.23 4.60 19.23
CA LYS A 224 8.87 5.93 18.73
C LYS A 224 7.36 6.16 18.79
N ARG A 225 6.57 5.08 18.56
CA ARG A 225 5.12 5.17 18.41
C ARG A 225 4.45 3.82 18.67
N VAL A 226 3.29 3.83 19.28
CA VAL A 226 2.42 2.66 19.42
C VAL A 226 1.04 3.02 18.93
N TYR A 227 0.56 2.34 17.90
CA TYR A 227 -0.78 2.58 17.40
C TYR A 227 -1.83 1.86 18.23
N PHE A 228 -3.02 2.45 18.33
CA PHE A 228 -4.22 1.84 18.89
C PHE A 228 -5.40 2.02 17.93
N ASN A 229 -6.38 1.12 18.05
CA ASN A 229 -7.62 1.19 17.30
C ASN A 229 -8.77 1.64 18.22
N ALA A 230 -9.80 2.24 17.61
CA ALA A 230 -11.02 2.62 18.29
C ALA A 230 -12.24 2.07 17.53
N TYR A 231 -13.21 1.49 18.27
CA TYR A 231 -14.37 0.82 17.70
C TYR A 231 -15.66 1.24 18.40
N ASP A 232 -16.71 1.41 17.59
CA ASP A 232 -18.09 1.45 18.14
C ASP A 232 -18.51 0.02 18.48
N VAL A 233 -18.70 -0.24 19.75
CA VAL A 233 -19.12 -1.55 20.27
C VAL A 233 -20.49 -1.53 20.96
N THR A 234 -21.25 -0.47 20.75
CA THR A 234 -22.55 -0.23 21.40
C THR A 234 -23.47 -1.44 21.28
N ARG A 235 -23.53 -2.05 20.08
CA ARG A 235 -24.42 -3.19 19.78
C ARG A 235 -23.95 -4.53 20.32
N LEU A 236 -22.71 -4.62 20.81
CA LEU A 236 -22.11 -5.84 21.36
C LEU A 236 -22.28 -5.94 22.89
N LEU A 237 -22.79 -4.89 23.51
CA LEU A 237 -22.99 -4.79 24.95
C LEU A 237 -24.46 -4.87 25.34
N GLN A 238 -24.72 -5.29 26.57
CA GLN A 238 -26.05 -5.39 27.14
C GLN A 238 -26.09 -4.88 28.57
N LYS A 239 -27.26 -4.50 29.03
CA LYS A 239 -27.50 -4.25 30.45
C LYS A 239 -27.28 -5.53 31.25
N GLY A 240 -26.66 -5.41 32.40
CA GLY A 240 -26.30 -6.57 33.27
C GLY A 240 -24.90 -7.11 32.96
N ASP A 241 -24.77 -8.40 33.05
CA ASP A 241 -23.49 -9.11 32.92
C ASP A 241 -22.93 -9.06 31.51
N ASN A 242 -21.68 -8.67 31.39
CA ASN A 242 -20.90 -8.66 30.15
C ASN A 242 -19.52 -9.26 30.38
N ALA A 243 -18.90 -9.74 29.31
CA ALA A 243 -17.51 -10.16 29.31
C ALA A 243 -16.77 -9.65 28.09
N ILE A 244 -15.53 -9.25 28.30
CA ILE A 244 -14.57 -8.92 27.26
C ILE A 244 -13.42 -9.92 27.26
N GLY A 245 -13.03 -10.38 26.09
CA GLY A 245 -11.90 -11.28 25.91
C GLY A 245 -10.95 -10.78 24.82
N VAL A 246 -9.66 -10.99 24.98
CA VAL A 246 -8.65 -10.61 23.99
C VAL A 246 -7.67 -11.77 23.82
N ILE A 247 -7.41 -12.14 22.55
CA ILE A 247 -6.28 -12.99 22.18
C ILE A 247 -5.16 -12.08 21.73
N LEU A 248 -3.95 -12.29 22.23
CA LEU A 248 -2.78 -11.47 21.95
C LEU A 248 -1.61 -12.35 21.51
N ALA A 249 -1.11 -12.17 20.29
CA ALA A 249 0.07 -12.84 19.75
C ALA A 249 1.27 -11.90 19.73
N GLY A 250 2.48 -12.47 19.55
CA GLY A 250 3.73 -11.70 19.59
C GLY A 250 3.90 -10.67 18.45
N GLY A 251 3.43 -11.00 17.24
CA GLY A 251 3.60 -10.15 16.06
C GLY A 251 5.03 -9.63 15.89
N ARG A 252 5.17 -8.44 15.29
CA ARG A 252 6.49 -7.78 15.12
C ARG A 252 7.07 -7.22 16.43
N PHE A 253 6.27 -7.05 17.46
CA PHE A 253 6.78 -6.63 18.77
C PHE A 253 7.71 -7.67 19.40
N MET A 254 7.40 -8.95 19.20
CA MET A 254 8.19 -10.09 19.68
C MET A 254 8.68 -10.99 18.52
N ALA A 255 9.09 -10.42 17.42
CA ALA A 255 9.54 -11.20 16.26
C ALA A 255 10.94 -11.82 16.46
N MET A 256 11.13 -12.56 17.54
CA MET A 256 12.36 -13.32 17.75
C MET A 256 12.41 -14.50 16.79
N ARG A 257 13.54 -14.69 16.12
CA ARG A 257 13.82 -15.85 15.29
C ARG A 257 15.01 -16.62 15.86
N TYR A 258 14.79 -17.89 16.12
CA TYR A 258 15.79 -18.76 16.75
C TYR A 258 16.94 -19.14 15.83
N ASN A 259 16.71 -19.19 14.54
CA ASN A 259 17.65 -19.64 13.53
C ASN A 259 18.10 -18.50 12.59
N ALA A 260 18.29 -17.29 13.11
CA ALA A 260 19.07 -16.31 12.35
C ALA A 260 20.44 -16.98 12.10
N SER A 261 20.61 -17.47 10.86
CA SER A 261 21.81 -18.20 10.49
C SER A 261 23.04 -17.30 10.69
N GLU A 262 24.13 -17.89 11.14
CA GLU A 262 25.46 -17.27 11.20
C GLU A 262 26.00 -16.90 9.80
N GLY A 263 25.18 -16.55 8.85
CA GLY A 263 25.53 -16.24 7.48
C GLY A 263 24.85 -15.00 6.95
N ASP A 264 24.38 -14.17 7.86
CA ASP A 264 23.76 -12.89 7.54
C ASP A 264 24.72 -11.96 6.81
N TRP A 265 24.51 -11.80 5.53
CA TRP A 265 25.32 -10.93 4.65
C TRP A 265 25.35 -9.45 5.08
N CYS A 266 24.45 -9.02 5.95
CA CYS A 266 24.43 -7.66 6.48
C CYS A 266 24.79 -7.56 7.97
N GLY A 267 25.10 -8.65 8.68
CA GLY A 267 25.54 -8.63 10.08
C GLY A 267 24.50 -8.10 11.07
N LEU A 268 23.21 -8.01 10.68
CA LEU A 268 22.16 -7.29 11.41
C LEU A 268 20.82 -8.05 11.40
N ASN A 269 20.81 -9.33 11.12
CA ASN A 269 19.63 -10.16 10.87
C ASN A 269 18.77 -10.50 12.07
N HIS A 270 18.84 -9.73 13.10
CA HIS A 270 17.87 -9.91 14.16
C HIS A 270 16.77 -8.86 13.96
N THR A 271 15.61 -9.30 13.45
CA THR A 271 14.40 -8.51 13.63
C THR A 271 14.34 -8.11 15.09
N ARG A 272 14.24 -6.79 15.33
CA ARG A 272 14.30 -6.26 16.70
C ARG A 272 13.24 -6.92 17.58
N HIS A 273 13.63 -7.27 18.78
CA HIS A 273 12.77 -7.74 19.84
C HIS A 273 12.55 -6.58 20.82
N PHE A 274 11.28 -6.19 20.99
CA PHE A 274 10.91 -5.06 21.85
C PHE A 274 10.41 -5.49 23.24
N GLY A 275 10.06 -6.75 23.42
CA GLY A 275 9.64 -7.32 24.70
C GLY A 275 8.54 -8.36 24.61
N ALA A 276 7.98 -8.73 25.77
CA ALA A 276 6.84 -9.65 25.85
C ALA A 276 5.53 -8.94 25.43
N PRO A 277 4.58 -9.68 24.83
CA PRO A 277 3.27 -9.13 24.45
C PRO A 277 2.52 -8.54 25.64
N ARG A 278 1.91 -7.38 25.47
CA ARG A 278 1.15 -6.62 26.48
C ARG A 278 -0.11 -6.03 25.85
N LEU A 279 -1.13 -5.83 26.68
CA LEU A 279 -2.41 -5.27 26.31
C LEU A 279 -2.65 -3.97 27.05
N ILE A 280 -3.16 -2.96 26.37
CA ILE A 280 -3.88 -1.84 26.98
C ILE A 280 -5.25 -1.73 26.33
N LEU A 281 -6.29 -1.53 27.18
CA LEU A 281 -7.67 -1.50 26.74
C LEU A 281 -8.49 -0.59 27.62
N GLN A 282 -9.30 0.26 26.98
CA GLN A 282 -10.25 1.14 27.63
C GLN A 282 -11.58 1.08 26.89
N LEU A 283 -12.62 0.61 27.56
CA LEU A 283 -13.99 0.64 27.09
C LEU A 283 -14.73 1.75 27.81
N GLU A 284 -15.27 2.71 27.08
CA GLU A 284 -16.09 3.80 27.59
C GLU A 284 -17.55 3.57 27.22
N VAL A 285 -18.43 3.54 28.20
CA VAL A 285 -19.87 3.31 28.02
C VAL A 285 -20.63 4.52 28.53
N THR A 286 -21.36 5.18 27.65
CA THR A 286 -22.21 6.31 27.97
C THR A 286 -23.66 5.84 28.03
N TYR A 287 -24.32 6.11 29.14
CA TYR A 287 -25.70 5.74 29.36
C TYR A 287 -26.69 6.79 28.84
N GLN A 288 -27.98 6.43 28.81
CA GLN A 288 -29.06 7.36 28.41
C GLN A 288 -29.15 8.63 29.29
N ASP A 289 -28.74 8.56 30.54
CA ASP A 289 -28.68 9.71 31.46
C ASP A 289 -27.49 10.64 31.21
N GLY A 290 -26.63 10.31 30.25
CA GLY A 290 -25.44 11.07 29.89
C GLY A 290 -24.21 10.79 30.73
N THR A 291 -24.29 9.92 31.75
CA THR A 291 -23.12 9.51 32.54
C THR A 291 -22.25 8.50 31.79
N THR A 292 -20.94 8.53 32.03
CA THR A 292 -19.99 7.62 31.41
C THR A 292 -19.32 6.72 32.44
N GLU A 293 -19.30 5.43 32.18
CA GLU A 293 -18.56 4.41 32.93
C GLU A 293 -17.37 3.91 32.09
N ARG A 294 -16.24 3.57 32.77
CA ARG A 294 -15.04 3.06 32.12
C ARG A 294 -14.66 1.70 32.64
N ILE A 295 -14.51 0.76 31.72
CA ILE A 295 -13.94 -0.56 31.98
C ILE A 295 -12.53 -0.56 31.40
N VAL A 296 -11.51 -0.71 32.24
CA VAL A 296 -10.11 -0.54 31.84
C VAL A 296 -9.28 -1.79 32.14
N SER A 297 -8.23 -1.98 31.35
CA SER A 297 -7.21 -2.99 31.66
C SER A 297 -6.43 -2.61 32.94
N ASN A 298 -6.35 -3.56 33.84
CA ASN A 298 -5.61 -3.48 35.09
C ASN A 298 -5.44 -4.90 35.70
N GLU A 299 -4.86 -5.03 36.87
CA GLU A 299 -4.61 -6.30 37.56
C GLU A 299 -5.86 -7.10 37.95
N SER A 300 -7.07 -6.55 37.79
CA SER A 300 -8.31 -7.31 37.98
C SER A 300 -8.68 -8.21 36.81
N TRP A 301 -7.97 -8.10 35.70
CA TRP A 301 -8.11 -9.00 34.56
C TRP A 301 -7.49 -10.36 34.84
N GLN A 302 -7.96 -11.35 34.11
CA GLN A 302 -7.40 -12.70 34.11
C GLN A 302 -6.63 -12.95 32.82
N ILE A 303 -5.58 -13.75 32.90
CA ILE A 303 -4.70 -14.10 31.78
C ILE A 303 -4.34 -15.58 31.80
N THR A 304 -4.21 -16.18 30.61
CA THR A 304 -3.65 -17.53 30.44
C THR A 304 -2.89 -17.65 29.12
N ASN A 305 -1.91 -18.53 29.04
CA ASN A 305 -1.25 -18.97 27.81
C ASN A 305 -1.56 -20.44 27.47
N LEU A 306 -2.54 -21.03 28.17
CA LEU A 306 -2.97 -22.43 28.00
C LEU A 306 -4.17 -22.55 27.04
N GLY A 307 -4.28 -21.66 26.09
CA GLY A 307 -5.29 -21.72 25.02
C GLY A 307 -4.78 -22.44 23.77
N PRO A 308 -5.63 -22.55 22.73
CA PRO A 308 -5.38 -23.40 21.56
C PRO A 308 -4.26 -22.90 20.64
N ILE A 309 -3.97 -21.61 20.51
CA ILE A 309 -2.87 -21.11 19.70
C ILE A 309 -1.57 -21.29 20.46
N ARG A 310 -0.83 -22.35 20.12
CA ARG A 310 0.40 -22.77 20.82
C ARG A 310 1.64 -22.04 20.33
N THR A 311 1.65 -21.68 19.06
CA THR A 311 2.66 -20.83 18.46
C THR A 311 2.01 -19.97 17.38
N ALA A 312 2.43 -18.72 17.26
CA ALA A 312 2.09 -17.86 16.14
C ALA A 312 3.29 -16.98 15.85
N ASN A 313 3.99 -17.26 14.77
CA ASN A 313 5.11 -16.48 14.28
C ASN A 313 4.87 -16.16 12.81
N GLU A 314 4.92 -14.89 12.46
CA GLU A 314 4.61 -14.39 11.14
C GLU A 314 5.41 -15.08 10.02
N PHE A 315 6.66 -15.48 10.30
CA PHE A 315 7.54 -16.14 9.32
C PHE A 315 7.38 -17.66 9.29
N ASP A 316 7.07 -18.25 10.44
CA ASP A 316 7.12 -19.70 10.61
C ASP A 316 5.74 -20.37 10.51
N GLY A 317 4.67 -19.62 10.84
CA GLY A 317 3.31 -20.12 10.81
C GLY A 317 2.69 -20.28 12.21
N GLU A 318 1.48 -20.86 12.26
CA GLU A 318 0.68 -21.05 13.46
C GLU A 318 0.49 -22.52 13.79
N THR A 319 0.60 -22.86 15.07
CA THR A 319 0.18 -24.18 15.59
C THR A 319 -1.04 -24.00 16.48
N TYR A 320 -2.16 -24.57 16.03
CA TYR A 320 -3.42 -24.58 16.76
C TYR A 320 -3.68 -25.97 17.32
N ASP A 321 -3.84 -26.09 18.66
CA ASP A 321 -4.21 -27.35 19.34
C ASP A 321 -5.61 -27.21 19.93
N GLY A 322 -6.59 -27.73 19.21
CA GLY A 322 -7.99 -27.67 19.62
C GLY A 322 -8.31 -28.47 20.90
N ARG A 323 -7.40 -29.31 21.39
CA ARG A 323 -7.55 -30.01 22.70
C ARG A 323 -7.37 -29.02 23.85
N MET A 324 -6.73 -27.87 23.60
CA MET A 324 -6.52 -26.80 24.56
C MET A 324 -7.62 -25.73 24.50
N ASP A 325 -8.73 -25.99 23.80
CA ASP A 325 -9.87 -25.09 23.71
C ASP A 325 -10.29 -24.60 25.10
N LEU A 326 -10.57 -23.29 25.19
CA LEU A 326 -11.00 -22.62 26.42
C LEU A 326 -12.55 -22.53 26.53
N GLY A 327 -13.28 -23.02 25.53
CA GLY A 327 -14.73 -22.95 25.49
C GLY A 327 -15.27 -21.51 25.42
N ASP A 328 -16.33 -21.24 26.16
CA ASP A 328 -17.01 -19.93 26.14
C ASP A 328 -16.32 -18.83 26.99
N TRP A 329 -14.99 -18.79 26.98
CA TRP A 329 -14.18 -17.90 27.82
C TRP A 329 -14.41 -16.39 27.58
N THR A 330 -15.07 -16.01 26.48
CA THR A 330 -15.41 -14.63 26.16
C THR A 330 -16.84 -14.22 26.59
N THR A 331 -17.54 -15.09 27.34
CA THR A 331 -18.89 -14.84 27.86
C THR A 331 -18.89 -14.70 29.38
N ALA A 332 -19.92 -14.07 29.95
CA ALA A 332 -20.08 -13.93 31.39
C ALA A 332 -20.39 -15.29 32.06
N GLY A 333 -19.97 -15.44 33.32
CA GLY A 333 -20.17 -16.64 34.12
C GLY A 333 -19.17 -17.77 33.84
N TYR A 334 -18.13 -17.53 33.07
CA TYR A 334 -17.11 -18.51 32.74
C TYR A 334 -16.12 -18.69 33.90
N THR A 335 -15.78 -19.93 34.21
CA THR A 335 -14.79 -20.29 35.24
C THR A 335 -13.88 -21.44 34.75
N ASP A 336 -12.57 -21.29 34.92
CA ASP A 336 -11.60 -22.31 34.56
C ASP A 336 -10.32 -22.14 35.40
N TYR A 337 -9.72 -23.20 35.84
CA TYR A 337 -8.52 -23.22 36.69
C TYR A 337 -7.23 -22.83 35.95
N ARG A 338 -7.27 -22.79 34.62
CA ARG A 338 -6.10 -22.40 33.76
C ARG A 338 -5.78 -20.91 33.80
N TRP A 339 -6.61 -20.10 34.46
CA TRP A 339 -6.47 -18.65 34.47
C TRP A 339 -5.82 -18.14 35.75
N GLN A 340 -4.99 -17.12 35.62
CA GLN A 340 -4.43 -16.34 36.75
C GLN A 340 -4.69 -14.87 36.59
N ARG A 341 -4.42 -14.06 37.60
CA ARG A 341 -4.51 -12.61 37.49
C ARG A 341 -3.45 -12.07 36.55
N ALA A 342 -3.81 -11.10 35.72
CA ALA A 342 -2.85 -10.33 34.95
C ALA A 342 -1.98 -9.47 35.86
N SER A 343 -0.77 -9.18 35.45
CA SER A 343 0.14 -8.27 36.12
C SER A 343 0.24 -6.95 35.38
N SER A 344 0.42 -5.85 36.11
CA SER A 344 0.84 -4.57 35.51
C SER A 344 2.16 -4.76 34.76
N ALA A 345 2.26 -4.13 33.60
CA ALA A 345 3.43 -4.19 32.75
C ALA A 345 3.95 -2.77 32.46
N TYR A 346 5.26 -2.65 32.22
CA TYR A 346 5.82 -1.35 31.86
C TYR A 346 5.27 -0.90 30.51
N PRO A 347 4.99 0.41 30.34
CA PRO A 347 4.61 0.94 29.04
C PRO A 347 5.76 0.80 28.04
N PRO A 348 5.48 0.78 26.71
CA PRO A 348 6.51 0.95 25.70
C PRO A 348 7.11 2.36 25.76
N GLU A 349 8.25 2.57 25.13
CA GLU A 349 8.86 3.91 25.06
C GLU A 349 8.05 4.88 24.19
N GLY A 350 7.50 4.37 23.08
CA GLY A 350 6.69 5.17 22.17
C GLY A 350 5.32 5.52 22.75
N PRO A 351 4.81 6.75 22.55
CA PRO A 351 3.49 7.15 22.98
C PRO A 351 2.39 6.42 22.20
N LEU A 352 1.25 6.21 22.86
CA LEU A 352 0.02 5.77 22.21
C LEU A 352 -0.49 6.83 21.24
N THR A 353 -0.78 6.42 20.01
CA THR A 353 -1.25 7.27 18.93
C THR A 353 -2.39 6.57 18.20
N ALA A 354 -3.47 7.27 17.89
CA ALA A 354 -4.54 6.72 17.07
C ALA A 354 -4.00 6.32 15.69
N GLN A 355 -4.41 5.15 15.21
CA GLN A 355 -3.94 4.64 13.93
C GLN A 355 -4.46 5.48 12.76
N PRO A 356 -3.58 6.08 11.92
CA PRO A 356 -4.02 6.93 10.81
C PRO A 356 -4.34 6.16 9.51
N ASN A 357 -3.70 5.00 9.30
CA ASN A 357 -3.91 4.17 8.11
C ASN A 357 -5.05 3.16 8.32
N PRO A 358 -5.66 2.64 7.24
CA PRO A 358 -6.67 1.59 7.34
C PRO A 358 -6.09 0.31 7.93
N ASN A 359 -6.96 -0.52 8.50
CA ASN A 359 -6.59 -1.87 8.93
C ASN A 359 -6.45 -2.82 7.72
N ILE A 360 -5.71 -3.89 7.92
CA ILE A 360 -5.64 -4.99 6.97
C ILE A 360 -6.95 -5.75 7.03
N CYS A 361 -7.57 -5.97 5.85
CA CYS A 361 -8.85 -6.68 5.74
C CYS A 361 -8.78 -7.79 4.70
N ILE A 362 -9.63 -8.81 4.86
CA ILE A 362 -9.86 -9.82 3.82
C ILE A 362 -10.58 -9.11 2.67
N GLN A 363 -9.94 -9.06 1.51
CA GLN A 363 -10.39 -8.33 0.33
C GLN A 363 -10.91 -9.25 -0.78
N ASP A 364 -10.36 -10.48 -0.85
CA ASP A 364 -10.67 -11.44 -1.90
C ASP A 364 -10.67 -12.88 -1.37
N THR A 365 -11.37 -13.76 -2.10
CA THR A 365 -11.37 -15.20 -1.84
C THR A 365 -11.08 -15.96 -3.12
N LEU A 366 -10.01 -16.73 -3.14
CA LEU A 366 -9.63 -17.58 -4.26
C LEU A 366 -10.08 -19.03 -4.04
N LYS A 367 -10.50 -19.67 -5.12
CA LYS A 367 -10.75 -21.10 -5.17
C LYS A 367 -9.57 -21.80 -5.83
N PRO A 368 -9.13 -22.95 -5.29
CA PRO A 368 -8.08 -23.74 -5.92
C PRO A 368 -8.50 -24.17 -7.33
N ILE A 369 -7.53 -24.21 -8.24
CA ILE A 369 -7.74 -24.66 -9.63
C ILE A 369 -7.42 -26.14 -9.80
N ALA A 370 -6.56 -26.71 -8.94
CA ALA A 370 -6.17 -28.12 -8.97
C ALA A 370 -5.85 -28.65 -7.56
N LEU A 371 -6.03 -29.95 -7.42
CA LEU A 371 -5.60 -30.74 -6.25
C LEU A 371 -5.16 -32.10 -6.76
N PHE A 372 -3.95 -32.50 -6.44
CA PHE A 372 -3.42 -33.80 -6.86
C PHE A 372 -2.62 -34.47 -5.75
N ARG A 373 -2.51 -35.79 -5.82
CA ARG A 373 -1.82 -36.60 -4.85
C ARG A 373 -0.36 -36.83 -5.26
N LYS A 374 0.56 -36.69 -4.30
CA LYS A 374 1.97 -37.04 -4.44
C LYS A 374 2.41 -37.90 -3.25
N GLY A 375 2.54 -39.21 -3.48
CA GLY A 375 2.83 -40.17 -2.39
C GLY A 375 1.71 -40.18 -1.34
N ASP A 376 2.04 -39.84 -0.11
CA ASP A 376 1.12 -39.72 1.04
C ASP A 376 0.58 -38.30 1.25
N ARG A 377 0.93 -37.34 0.39
CA ARG A 377 0.64 -35.91 0.50
C ARG A 377 -0.33 -35.46 -0.59
N TRP A 378 -1.01 -34.36 -0.36
CA TRP A 378 -1.84 -33.66 -1.32
C TRP A 378 -1.19 -32.32 -1.65
N ILE A 379 -1.14 -31.95 -2.93
CA ILE A 379 -0.69 -30.64 -3.39
C ILE A 379 -1.87 -29.89 -3.96
N LEU A 380 -2.14 -28.72 -3.40
CA LEU A 380 -3.18 -27.78 -3.84
C LEU A 380 -2.54 -26.69 -4.68
N ASP A 381 -3.09 -26.39 -5.86
CA ASP A 381 -2.70 -25.24 -6.68
C ASP A 381 -3.80 -24.18 -6.64
N MET A 382 -3.48 -22.99 -6.14
CA MET A 382 -4.38 -21.83 -6.11
C MET A 382 -4.50 -21.12 -7.45
N GLY A 383 -3.63 -21.44 -8.43
CA GLY A 383 -3.58 -20.79 -9.74
C GLY A 383 -2.95 -19.40 -9.75
N GLN A 384 -2.76 -18.79 -8.58
CA GLN A 384 -2.22 -17.46 -8.37
C GLN A 384 -1.27 -17.46 -7.18
N ASN A 385 -0.08 -16.89 -7.33
CA ASN A 385 0.77 -16.55 -6.19
C ASN A 385 0.08 -15.43 -5.40
N MET A 386 -0.47 -15.76 -4.26
CA MET A 386 -1.30 -14.89 -3.42
C MET A 386 -0.64 -14.64 -2.07
N VAL A 387 -1.12 -13.63 -1.37
CA VAL A 387 -0.72 -13.36 0.02
C VAL A 387 -1.95 -13.39 0.91
N GLY A 388 -1.88 -14.26 1.92
CA GLY A 388 -3.02 -14.52 2.78
C GLY A 388 -2.84 -15.79 3.59
N TYR A 389 -3.95 -16.47 3.86
CA TYR A 389 -3.93 -17.80 4.45
C TYR A 389 -4.96 -18.73 3.80
N LEU A 390 -4.76 -20.02 4.02
CA LEU A 390 -5.70 -21.05 3.57
C LEU A 390 -6.75 -21.30 4.64
N GLU A 391 -8.01 -21.20 4.25
CA GLU A 391 -9.12 -21.71 5.03
C GLU A 391 -9.43 -23.15 4.57
N MET A 392 -9.58 -24.08 5.51
CA MET A 392 -9.94 -25.46 5.22
C MET A 392 -11.18 -25.90 5.98
N SER A 393 -12.04 -26.67 5.31
CA SER A 393 -13.18 -27.33 5.94
C SER A 393 -12.74 -28.53 6.79
N ALA A 394 -13.52 -28.88 7.81
CA ALA A 394 -13.28 -30.09 8.61
C ALA A 394 -13.48 -31.35 7.75
N LEU A 395 -12.40 -32.11 7.55
CA LEU A 395 -12.32 -33.28 6.66
C LEU A 395 -12.39 -34.62 7.42
N GLY A 396 -13.40 -34.83 8.22
CA GLY A 396 -13.58 -36.08 8.96
C GLY A 396 -12.48 -36.39 10.00
N LEU A 397 -11.81 -35.36 10.49
CA LEU A 397 -10.76 -35.44 11.48
C LEU A 397 -11.32 -35.93 12.83
N ARG A 398 -10.58 -36.76 13.52
CA ARG A 398 -10.85 -37.19 14.88
C ARG A 398 -10.00 -36.40 15.87
N GLU A 399 -10.42 -36.39 17.13
CA GLU A 399 -9.63 -35.76 18.20
C GLU A 399 -8.19 -36.30 18.20
N GLY A 400 -7.23 -35.40 18.25
CA GLY A 400 -5.78 -35.69 18.21
C GLY A 400 -5.19 -35.80 16.79
N ASP A 401 -6.03 -35.87 15.75
CA ASP A 401 -5.51 -35.84 14.38
C ASP A 401 -4.83 -34.49 14.09
N THR A 402 -3.67 -34.57 13.45
CA THR A 402 -2.88 -33.40 13.10
C THR A 402 -2.85 -33.23 11.58
N VAL A 403 -3.32 -32.09 11.09
CA VAL A 403 -3.13 -31.67 9.69
C VAL A 403 -2.03 -30.63 9.64
N THR A 404 -1.12 -30.81 8.69
CA THR A 404 -0.05 -29.85 8.43
C THR A 404 -0.24 -29.26 7.04
N LEU A 405 -0.20 -27.94 6.96
CA LEU A 405 -0.23 -27.13 5.75
C LEU A 405 1.13 -26.48 5.57
N ARG A 406 1.82 -26.74 4.48
CA ARG A 406 3.10 -26.14 4.13
C ARG A 406 2.95 -25.41 2.82
N PHE A 407 3.50 -24.19 2.72
CA PHE A 407 3.22 -23.28 1.63
C PHE A 407 4.47 -23.01 0.81
N ALA A 408 4.29 -22.83 -0.51
CA ALA A 408 5.34 -22.44 -1.43
C ALA A 408 4.81 -21.63 -2.63
N GLU A 409 5.68 -20.83 -3.22
CA GLU A 409 5.35 -20.04 -4.42
C GLU A 409 5.41 -20.90 -5.69
N THR A 410 6.29 -21.89 -5.75
CA THR A 410 6.56 -22.72 -6.93
C THR A 410 6.75 -24.20 -6.56
N LEU A 411 6.82 -25.05 -7.56
CA LEU A 411 7.09 -26.49 -7.42
C LEU A 411 8.45 -26.84 -8.04
N ASN A 412 9.08 -27.88 -7.50
CA ASN A 412 10.17 -28.57 -8.14
C ASN A 412 9.69 -29.34 -9.41
N PRO A 413 10.58 -29.73 -10.31
CA PRO A 413 10.22 -30.51 -11.50
C PRO A 413 9.48 -31.82 -11.17
N ASP A 414 9.72 -32.39 -10.00
CA ASP A 414 9.05 -33.60 -9.51
C ASP A 414 7.70 -33.31 -8.84
N SER A 415 7.20 -32.08 -8.92
CA SER A 415 5.97 -31.56 -8.30
C SER A 415 5.96 -31.57 -6.77
N SER A 416 7.10 -31.62 -6.09
CA SER A 416 7.21 -31.27 -4.66
C SER A 416 7.28 -29.76 -4.49
N LEU A 417 6.99 -29.27 -3.28
CA LEU A 417 7.15 -27.85 -2.99
C LEU A 417 8.61 -27.41 -3.16
N PHE A 418 8.82 -26.29 -3.79
CA PHE A 418 10.11 -25.60 -3.83
C PHE A 418 10.21 -24.69 -2.61
N LEU A 419 11.19 -24.94 -1.74
CA LEU A 419 11.25 -24.30 -0.41
C LEU A 419 12.55 -23.51 -0.18
N ASP A 420 13.53 -23.64 -1.07
CA ASP A 420 14.86 -23.04 -0.86
C ASP A 420 14.81 -21.49 -0.78
N ASN A 421 13.84 -20.88 -1.47
CA ASN A 421 13.62 -19.45 -1.43
C ASN A 421 12.91 -18.93 -0.17
N LEU A 422 12.52 -19.80 0.73
CA LEU A 422 11.97 -19.43 2.04
C LEU A 422 13.06 -19.11 3.06
N ARG A 423 14.31 -19.52 2.77
CA ARG A 423 15.48 -19.40 3.66
C ARG A 423 15.20 -20.08 5.00
N SER A 424 15.22 -19.34 6.12
CA SER A 424 14.98 -19.89 7.45
C SER A 424 13.52 -19.89 7.88
N ALA A 425 12.59 -19.37 7.07
CA ALA A 425 11.16 -19.38 7.39
C ALA A 425 10.55 -20.78 7.19
N GLU A 426 9.83 -21.31 8.19
CA GLU A 426 9.18 -22.62 8.06
C GLU A 426 7.91 -22.61 7.21
N VAL A 427 7.20 -21.50 7.21
CA VAL A 427 5.98 -21.25 6.42
C VAL A 427 5.02 -22.45 6.51
N THR A 428 4.68 -22.86 7.74
CA THR A 428 3.94 -24.10 8.03
C THR A 428 2.90 -23.91 9.11
N ASP A 429 1.63 -24.15 8.78
CA ASP A 429 0.55 -24.15 9.76
C ASP A 429 0.20 -25.58 10.19
N ARG A 430 -0.17 -25.75 11.46
CA ARG A 430 -0.57 -27.04 12.04
C ARG A 430 -1.85 -26.89 12.82
N ILE A 431 -2.81 -27.77 12.53
CA ILE A 431 -4.02 -27.92 13.32
C ILE A 431 -4.09 -29.31 13.95
N ILE A 432 -4.22 -29.35 15.27
CA ILE A 432 -4.51 -30.56 16.02
C ILE A 432 -6.00 -30.51 16.38
N ARG A 433 -6.77 -31.48 15.91
CA ARG A 433 -8.20 -31.55 16.16
C ARG A 433 -8.50 -31.76 17.64
N GLY A 434 -9.30 -30.89 18.22
CA GLY A 434 -9.88 -31.04 19.56
C GLY A 434 -11.17 -31.86 19.56
N ALA A 435 -11.71 -32.10 20.74
CA ALA A 435 -13.05 -32.66 20.90
C ALA A 435 -14.09 -31.71 20.24
N THR A 436 -15.12 -32.29 19.64
CA THR A 436 -16.24 -31.56 19.09
C THR A 436 -17.07 -30.94 20.22
N ASN A 437 -16.87 -29.67 20.49
CA ASN A 437 -17.65 -28.99 21.52
C ASN A 437 -18.97 -28.49 20.92
N VAL A 438 -19.96 -29.38 20.88
CA VAL A 438 -21.31 -29.13 20.33
C VAL A 438 -22.07 -28.05 21.13
N HIS A 439 -21.52 -27.60 22.25
CA HIS A 439 -22.17 -26.71 23.22
C HIS A 439 -21.60 -25.27 23.24
N SER A 440 -20.59 -24.94 22.43
CA SER A 440 -20.04 -23.59 22.42
C SER A 440 -21.10 -22.58 21.91
N LYS A 441 -21.27 -21.48 22.66
CA LYS A 441 -22.15 -20.36 22.29
C LYS A 441 -21.44 -19.35 21.36
N THR A 442 -20.11 -19.41 21.27
CA THR A 442 -19.30 -18.51 20.46
C THR A 442 -19.32 -18.95 19.00
N GLU A 443 -19.77 -18.09 18.08
CA GLU A 443 -19.92 -18.42 16.65
C GLU A 443 -18.63 -18.96 16.03
N ARG A 444 -17.49 -18.35 16.37
CA ARG A 444 -16.16 -18.78 15.89
C ARG A 444 -15.85 -20.24 16.27
N TYR A 445 -16.26 -20.69 17.44
CA TYR A 445 -16.03 -22.07 17.89
C TYR A 445 -17.10 -23.05 17.39
N LYS A 446 -18.31 -22.57 17.06
CA LYS A 446 -19.30 -23.36 16.34
C LYS A 446 -18.83 -23.67 14.93
N ASP A 447 -18.25 -22.67 14.24
CA ASP A 447 -17.75 -22.80 12.87
C ASP A 447 -16.40 -23.48 12.80
N ALA A 448 -15.55 -23.41 13.84
CA ALA A 448 -14.30 -24.16 13.93
C ALA A 448 -14.49 -25.69 13.93
N VAL A 449 -15.72 -26.17 14.12
CA VAL A 449 -16.10 -27.56 13.86
C VAL A 449 -16.15 -27.85 12.36
N THR A 450 -16.42 -26.84 11.52
CA THR A 450 -16.61 -26.98 10.08
C THR A 450 -15.51 -26.41 9.23
N THR A 451 -14.88 -25.29 9.69
CA THR A 451 -13.80 -24.60 8.98
C THR A 451 -12.70 -24.14 9.95
N TRP A 452 -11.48 -24.05 9.46
CA TRP A 452 -10.34 -23.50 10.20
C TRP A 452 -9.40 -22.70 9.28
N HIS A 453 -8.84 -21.64 9.81
CA HIS A 453 -7.71 -20.87 9.26
C HIS A 453 -6.85 -20.34 10.40
N PRO A 454 -5.56 -20.03 10.19
CA PRO A 454 -4.72 -19.39 11.20
C PRO A 454 -5.22 -17.97 11.53
N THR A 455 -4.77 -17.43 12.66
CA THR A 455 -5.25 -16.13 13.14
C THR A 455 -4.22 -15.01 13.00
N PHE A 456 -2.95 -15.28 13.33
CA PHE A 456 -1.91 -14.26 13.50
C PHE A 456 -0.69 -14.47 12.60
N VAL A 457 -0.86 -15.14 11.48
CA VAL A 457 0.19 -15.42 10.51
C VAL A 457 -0.33 -15.22 9.10
N TYR A 458 0.57 -15.02 8.14
CA TYR A 458 0.25 -15.02 6.72
C TYR A 458 1.37 -15.61 5.90
N HIS A 459 1.05 -16.04 4.70
CA HIS A 459 1.98 -16.65 3.77
C HIS A 459 1.85 -16.03 2.38
N GLY A 460 2.99 -15.96 1.66
CA GLY A 460 3.03 -15.75 0.21
C GLY A 460 3.12 -17.11 -0.47
N PHE A 461 2.13 -17.51 -1.27
CA PHE A 461 2.10 -18.85 -1.84
C PHE A 461 1.17 -18.98 -3.06
N ARG A 462 1.49 -19.95 -3.89
CA ARG A 462 0.58 -20.51 -4.88
C ARG A 462 0.21 -21.95 -4.57
N TYR A 463 1.14 -22.70 -4.00
CA TYR A 463 0.97 -24.14 -3.73
C TYR A 463 0.92 -24.42 -2.24
N VAL A 464 0.09 -25.41 -1.86
CA VAL A 464 0.01 -25.89 -0.47
C VAL A 464 0.13 -27.39 -0.44
N GLU A 465 1.12 -27.89 0.33
CA GLU A 465 1.24 -29.30 0.67
C GLU A 465 0.42 -29.59 1.92
N ILE A 466 -0.44 -30.61 1.84
CA ILE A 466 -1.36 -30.98 2.91
C ILE A 466 -1.07 -32.43 3.32
N THR A 467 -0.81 -32.64 4.62
CA THR A 467 -0.60 -33.96 5.21
C THR A 467 -1.52 -34.19 6.41
N GLY A 468 -1.68 -35.46 6.81
CA GLY A 468 -2.45 -35.80 8.01
C GLY A 468 -3.96 -35.94 7.81
N LEU A 469 -4.47 -35.83 6.59
CA LEU A 469 -5.87 -36.03 6.28
C LEU A 469 -6.23 -37.52 6.28
N ARG A 470 -7.39 -37.88 6.87
CA ARG A 470 -7.92 -39.24 6.86
C ARG A 470 -8.71 -39.60 5.61
N THR A 471 -9.33 -38.60 5.00
CA THR A 471 -10.17 -38.74 3.80
C THR A 471 -9.60 -37.97 2.65
N GLU A 472 -9.91 -38.38 1.42
CA GLU A 472 -9.51 -37.69 0.23
C GLU A 472 -10.14 -36.29 0.21
N PRO A 473 -9.32 -35.20 0.15
CA PRO A 473 -9.85 -33.84 0.06
C PRO A 473 -10.35 -33.56 -1.35
N LYS A 474 -11.19 -32.52 -1.45
CA LYS A 474 -11.65 -31.96 -2.73
C LYS A 474 -11.34 -30.46 -2.78
N PRO A 475 -11.15 -29.86 -3.97
CA PRO A 475 -10.83 -28.44 -4.08
C PRO A 475 -11.79 -27.53 -3.28
N HIS A 476 -13.07 -27.80 -3.26
CA HIS A 476 -14.07 -26.98 -2.57
C HIS A 476 -13.98 -27.01 -1.03
N HIS A 477 -13.15 -27.89 -0.47
CA HIS A 477 -12.85 -27.87 0.96
C HIS A 477 -11.87 -26.77 1.36
N PHE A 478 -11.30 -26.05 0.38
CA PHE A 478 -10.27 -25.05 0.60
C PHE A 478 -10.64 -23.73 -0.06
N ARG A 479 -10.27 -22.62 0.61
CA ARG A 479 -10.35 -21.27 0.07
C ARG A 479 -9.08 -20.52 0.47
N GLY A 480 -8.50 -19.78 -0.47
CA GLY A 480 -7.43 -18.82 -0.18
C GLY A 480 -8.06 -17.48 0.18
N LEU A 481 -7.84 -16.99 1.38
CA LEU A 481 -8.32 -15.69 1.83
C LEU A 481 -7.20 -14.66 1.63
N VAL A 482 -7.41 -13.74 0.69
CA VAL A 482 -6.43 -12.71 0.31
C VAL A 482 -6.71 -11.45 1.10
N PHE A 483 -5.68 -10.88 1.70
CA PHE A 483 -5.82 -9.67 2.49
C PHE A 483 -4.63 -8.72 2.32
N TYR A 484 -4.89 -7.45 2.47
CA TYR A 484 -3.96 -6.33 2.46
C TYR A 484 -4.62 -5.10 3.11
N ASP A 485 -3.87 -4.00 3.32
CA ASP A 485 -4.44 -2.76 3.86
C ASP A 485 -5.69 -2.37 3.07
N GLN A 486 -6.77 -2.05 3.77
CA GLN A 486 -8.05 -1.73 3.13
C GLN A 486 -7.93 -0.47 2.27
N MET A 487 -8.02 -0.64 0.98
CA MET A 487 -7.98 0.45 0.01
C MET A 487 -8.70 0.09 -1.28
N ALA A 488 -9.16 1.10 -1.99
CA ALA A 488 -9.80 0.91 -3.29
C ALA A 488 -8.77 0.56 -4.38
N THR A 489 -9.16 -0.27 -5.33
CA THR A 489 -8.49 -0.36 -6.63
C THR A 489 -8.93 0.83 -7.46
N THR A 490 -7.98 1.68 -7.88
CA THR A 490 -8.25 2.95 -8.58
C THR A 490 -7.93 2.90 -10.07
N GLY A 491 -7.09 1.97 -10.49
CA GLY A 491 -6.65 1.85 -11.87
C GLY A 491 -7.26 0.69 -12.63
N ARG A 492 -7.51 0.91 -13.93
CA ARG A 492 -7.84 -0.13 -14.91
C ARG A 492 -6.99 0.09 -16.15
N PHE A 493 -6.39 -0.97 -16.65
CA PHE A 493 -5.54 -0.91 -17.83
C PHE A 493 -5.62 -2.21 -18.61
N GLU A 494 -5.87 -2.09 -19.90
CA GLU A 494 -5.90 -3.20 -20.84
C GLU A 494 -5.44 -2.72 -22.22
N THR A 495 -4.71 -3.54 -22.92
CA THR A 495 -4.19 -3.24 -24.26
C THR A 495 -4.45 -4.41 -25.24
N SER A 496 -4.16 -4.17 -26.51
CA SER A 496 -4.16 -5.24 -27.53
C SER A 496 -2.99 -6.24 -27.38
N ASP A 497 -2.02 -5.98 -26.50
CA ASP A 497 -0.86 -6.86 -26.26
C ASP A 497 -1.07 -7.76 -25.05
N GLU A 498 -0.98 -9.08 -25.24
CA GLU A 498 -1.22 -10.07 -24.19
C GLU A 498 -0.12 -10.08 -23.12
N ILE A 499 1.15 -9.78 -23.49
CA ILE A 499 2.27 -9.74 -22.53
C ILE A 499 2.13 -8.55 -21.61
N LEU A 500 1.87 -7.35 -22.13
CA LEU A 500 1.60 -6.17 -21.31
C LEU A 500 0.46 -6.41 -20.32
N ASN A 501 -0.65 -6.98 -20.80
CA ASN A 501 -1.80 -7.28 -19.95
C ASN A 501 -1.47 -8.31 -18.86
N ALA A 502 -0.64 -9.32 -19.17
CA ALA A 502 -0.21 -10.31 -18.18
C ALA A 502 0.75 -9.70 -17.15
N VAL A 503 1.69 -8.86 -17.58
CA VAL A 503 2.62 -8.16 -16.68
C VAL A 503 1.89 -7.18 -15.77
N HIS A 504 0.93 -6.42 -16.31
CA HIS A 504 0.09 -5.52 -15.51
C HIS A 504 -0.70 -6.28 -14.43
N ARG A 505 -1.29 -7.45 -14.76
CA ARG A 505 -1.94 -8.32 -13.75
C ARG A 505 -0.95 -8.82 -12.70
N ASN A 506 0.26 -9.23 -13.11
CA ASN A 506 1.30 -9.67 -12.19
C ASN A 506 1.73 -8.54 -11.25
N ALA A 507 1.85 -7.31 -11.76
CA ALA A 507 2.12 -6.11 -10.97
C ALA A 507 1.01 -5.84 -9.94
N TYR A 508 -0.25 -5.88 -10.36
CA TYR A 508 -1.41 -5.70 -9.47
C TYR A 508 -1.38 -6.70 -8.30
N TRP A 509 -1.11 -7.98 -8.57
CA TRP A 509 -1.01 -9.01 -7.54
C TRP A 509 0.23 -8.87 -6.66
N GLY A 510 1.35 -8.49 -7.24
CA GLY A 510 2.60 -8.26 -6.52
C GLY A 510 2.50 -7.09 -5.55
N ILE A 511 1.98 -5.95 -6.01
CA ILE A 511 1.86 -4.73 -5.21
C ILE A 511 0.92 -4.95 -4.02
N ARG A 512 -0.32 -5.41 -4.25
CA ARG A 512 -1.27 -5.61 -3.16
C ARG A 512 -0.83 -6.68 -2.16
N GLY A 513 -0.10 -7.69 -2.63
CA GLY A 513 0.47 -8.72 -1.78
C GLY A 513 1.52 -8.19 -0.80
N ASN A 514 2.07 -7.01 -1.05
CA ASN A 514 3.11 -6.37 -0.26
C ASN A 514 2.64 -5.11 0.50
N TYR A 515 1.33 -4.98 0.77
CA TYR A 515 0.77 -3.95 1.65
C TYR A 515 0.37 -4.57 3.00
N ARG A 516 1.13 -4.27 4.06
CA ARG A 516 1.01 -4.84 5.42
C ARG A 516 1.27 -3.78 6.49
N SER A 517 0.44 -2.72 6.54
CA SER A 517 0.65 -1.49 7.34
C SER A 517 1.93 -0.74 6.96
N MET A 518 2.67 -1.25 6.02
CA MET A 518 3.85 -0.70 5.35
C MET A 518 3.99 -1.38 4.00
N PRO A 519 4.63 -0.77 3.01
CA PRO A 519 4.98 -1.44 1.76
C PRO A 519 6.17 -2.39 2.01
N THR A 520 5.93 -3.71 1.96
CA THR A 520 6.99 -4.72 2.12
C THR A 520 7.67 -5.06 0.80
N ASP A 521 8.89 -5.59 0.89
CA ASP A 521 9.66 -6.13 -0.24
C ASP A 521 9.05 -7.43 -0.78
N CYS A 522 8.82 -8.39 0.10
CA CYS A 522 8.36 -9.73 -0.21
C CYS A 522 7.42 -10.28 0.88
N PRO A 523 6.58 -11.31 0.59
CA PRO A 523 5.62 -11.83 1.56
C PRO A 523 5.95 -13.23 2.09
N GLN A 524 6.91 -14.00 1.50
CA GLN A 524 6.98 -15.45 1.71
C GLN A 524 8.09 -15.92 2.63
N ARG A 525 9.22 -15.21 2.65
CA ARG A 525 10.44 -15.63 3.36
C ARG A 525 10.66 -14.86 4.67
N ASP A 526 11.84 -15.03 5.27
CA ASP A 526 12.22 -14.44 6.56
C ASP A 526 12.65 -12.96 6.49
N GLU A 527 12.16 -12.21 5.53
CA GLU A 527 12.43 -10.79 5.32
C GLU A 527 11.18 -9.93 5.57
N ARG A 528 10.33 -9.70 4.59
CA ARG A 528 9.05 -9.01 4.70
C ARG A 528 9.18 -7.62 5.34
N MET A 529 10.13 -6.83 4.85
CA MET A 529 10.51 -5.53 5.44
C MET A 529 10.08 -4.37 4.55
N GLY A 530 9.94 -3.20 5.16
CA GLY A 530 9.65 -1.95 4.45
C GLY A 530 10.92 -1.35 3.85
N TRP A 531 11.51 -2.01 2.85
CA TRP A 531 12.67 -1.51 2.13
C TRP A 531 12.34 -0.22 1.37
N THR A 532 13.06 0.85 1.68
CA THR A 532 12.79 2.16 1.09
C THR A 532 13.15 2.22 -0.39
N GLY A 533 14.22 1.54 -0.80
CA GLY A 533 14.67 1.49 -2.20
C GLY A 533 13.67 0.90 -3.18
N ASP A 534 12.89 -0.09 -2.74
CA ASP A 534 11.86 -0.72 -3.55
C ASP A 534 10.77 0.28 -3.99
N ARG A 535 10.63 1.37 -3.26
CA ARG A 535 9.55 2.36 -3.43
C ARG A 535 10.04 3.75 -3.82
N THR A 536 11.34 3.98 -3.96
CA THR A 536 11.87 5.34 -4.20
C THR A 536 11.22 6.03 -5.40
N THR A 537 11.00 5.32 -6.50
CA THR A 537 10.25 5.86 -7.64
C THR A 537 9.08 4.98 -8.05
N GLY A 538 9.04 3.71 -7.66
CA GLY A 538 7.93 2.78 -7.93
C GLY A 538 6.60 3.22 -7.32
N ASN A 539 6.63 4.00 -6.21
CA ASN A 539 5.43 4.52 -5.56
C ASN A 539 4.49 5.31 -6.48
N TYR A 540 5.03 6.03 -7.47
CA TYR A 540 4.22 6.77 -8.45
C TYR A 540 3.37 5.85 -9.34
N GLY A 541 3.88 4.69 -9.73
CA GLY A 541 3.13 3.68 -10.48
C GLY A 541 2.05 3.03 -9.62
N GLU A 542 2.39 2.65 -8.40
CA GLU A 542 1.45 2.02 -7.46
C GLU A 542 0.24 2.90 -7.14
N SER A 543 0.42 4.23 -7.09
CA SER A 543 -0.66 5.20 -6.84
C SER A 543 -1.71 5.28 -7.95
N TYR A 544 -1.44 4.75 -9.14
CA TYR A 544 -2.46 4.57 -10.16
C TYR A 544 -3.34 3.35 -9.91
N LEU A 545 -2.77 2.28 -9.33
CA LEU A 545 -3.49 1.02 -9.12
C LEU A 545 -4.34 1.04 -7.86
N PHE A 546 -3.90 1.75 -6.82
CA PHE A 546 -4.50 1.70 -5.49
C PHE A 546 -4.60 3.09 -4.85
N GLY A 547 -5.70 3.32 -4.13
CA GLY A 547 -5.87 4.48 -3.26
C GLY A 547 -5.04 4.36 -1.98
N ASN A 548 -3.72 4.45 -2.13
CA ASN A 548 -2.73 4.11 -1.11
C ASN A 548 -2.22 5.30 -0.28
N GLN A 549 -2.87 6.47 -0.39
CA GLN A 549 -2.43 7.71 0.25
C GLN A 549 -2.29 7.60 1.77
N ARG A 550 -3.22 6.93 2.46
CA ARG A 550 -3.17 6.78 3.92
C ARG A 550 -2.03 5.87 4.37
N LEU A 551 -1.77 4.80 3.63
CA LEU A 551 -0.65 3.89 3.88
C LEU A 551 0.69 4.62 3.73
N TYR A 552 0.87 5.35 2.63
CA TYR A 552 2.11 6.06 2.35
C TYR A 552 2.31 7.29 3.25
N ALA A 553 1.25 8.01 3.63
CA ALA A 553 1.34 9.08 4.61
C ALA A 553 1.80 8.56 6.00
N LYS A 554 1.27 7.41 6.42
CA LYS A 554 1.76 6.72 7.63
C LYS A 554 3.21 6.29 7.48
N TRP A 555 3.60 5.75 6.32
CA TRP A 555 4.96 5.28 6.10
C TRP A 555 6.00 6.41 6.07
N LEU A 556 5.66 7.62 5.64
CA LEU A 556 6.51 8.81 5.83
C LEU A 556 6.83 9.05 7.31
N THR A 557 5.85 8.85 8.19
CA THR A 557 6.06 8.93 9.64
C THR A 557 7.01 7.83 10.12
N ASP A 558 6.89 6.60 9.62
CA ASP A 558 7.82 5.51 9.96
C ASP A 558 9.26 5.81 9.50
N ILE A 559 9.42 6.45 8.33
CA ILE A 559 10.73 6.85 7.83
C ILE A 559 11.32 7.95 8.73
N GLU A 560 10.54 8.97 9.10
CA GLU A 560 11.00 10.01 10.05
C GLU A 560 11.31 9.42 11.42
N ASP A 561 10.49 8.52 11.96
CA ASP A 561 10.71 7.84 13.24
C ASP A 561 12.05 7.06 13.25
N SER A 562 12.56 6.62 12.08
CA SER A 562 13.87 5.97 11.94
C SER A 562 15.05 6.94 12.01
N GLN A 563 14.81 8.25 11.86
CA GLN A 563 15.89 9.23 11.71
C GLN A 563 16.72 9.39 13.00
N TRP A 564 18.04 9.28 12.87
CA TRP A 564 18.96 9.59 13.96
C TRP A 564 19.18 11.11 14.12
N ALA A 565 19.68 11.53 15.28
CA ALA A 565 19.94 12.93 15.59
C ALA A 565 20.90 13.62 14.59
N ASN A 566 21.83 12.87 13.98
CA ASN A 566 22.75 13.38 12.97
C ASN A 566 22.09 13.53 11.58
N GLY A 567 20.87 13.05 11.39
CA GLY A 567 20.12 13.12 10.14
C GLY A 567 20.08 11.82 9.33
N ALA A 568 20.85 10.79 9.68
CA ALA A 568 20.85 9.51 8.97
C ALA A 568 19.48 8.83 9.03
N LEU A 569 19.07 8.20 7.92
CA LEU A 569 17.81 7.43 7.79
C LEU A 569 18.09 5.95 7.60
N SER A 570 17.19 5.12 8.08
CA SER A 570 17.25 3.67 7.85
C SER A 570 16.82 3.32 6.41
N ASP A 571 17.45 2.28 5.87
CA ASP A 571 17.03 1.71 4.57
C ASP A 571 15.75 0.88 4.68
N VAL A 572 15.35 0.50 5.91
CA VAL A 572 14.17 -0.30 6.25
C VAL A 572 13.29 0.44 7.26
N CYS A 573 12.03 0.68 6.94
CA CYS A 573 11.08 1.42 7.77
C CYS A 573 9.70 0.76 7.83
N PRO A 574 9.11 0.52 9.03
CA PRO A 574 9.66 0.80 10.37
C PRO A 574 11.00 0.12 10.60
N ASN A 575 11.80 0.68 11.52
CA ASN A 575 13.19 0.29 11.76
C ASN A 575 13.33 -1.05 12.52
N TYR A 576 12.78 -2.13 11.95
CA TYR A 576 12.91 -3.48 12.52
C TYR A 576 14.30 -4.06 12.31
N TRP A 577 14.95 -3.70 11.19
CA TRP A 577 16.38 -3.91 10.94
C TRP A 577 17.08 -2.57 11.03
N ARG A 578 18.03 -2.42 11.92
CA ARG A 578 18.83 -1.20 12.09
C ARG A 578 19.86 -1.06 10.98
N ARG A 579 19.37 -0.81 9.76
CA ARG A 579 20.22 -0.74 8.58
C ARG A 579 20.35 0.69 8.11
N TYR A 580 21.51 1.28 8.39
CA TYR A 580 21.86 2.65 8.04
C TYR A 580 23.09 2.63 7.14
N THR A 581 22.89 2.60 5.84
CA THR A 581 23.98 2.51 4.86
C THR A 581 24.38 3.87 4.31
N ASP A 582 23.60 4.90 4.61
CA ASP A 582 23.75 6.24 4.03
C ASP A 582 23.72 6.22 2.50
N ASN A 583 22.79 5.48 1.94
CA ASN A 583 22.51 5.49 0.50
C ASN A 583 21.69 6.71 0.11
N MET A 584 21.94 7.22 -1.09
CA MET A 584 21.13 8.30 -1.67
C MET A 584 19.83 7.76 -2.27
N THR A 585 19.89 6.57 -2.83
CA THR A 585 18.80 5.95 -3.60
C THR A 585 17.70 5.35 -2.73
N TRP A 586 18.05 4.62 -1.64
CA TRP A 586 17.06 3.94 -0.79
C TRP A 586 16.26 4.94 0.06
N PRO A 587 16.85 5.68 1.02
CA PRO A 587 16.10 6.65 1.81
C PRO A 587 15.52 7.82 1.01
N GLY A 588 15.89 7.97 -0.26
CA GLY A 588 15.26 8.92 -1.20
C GLY A 588 13.74 8.77 -1.28
N ALA A 589 13.20 7.60 -0.92
CA ALA A 589 11.76 7.37 -0.76
C ALA A 589 11.09 8.40 0.16
N PHE A 590 11.78 8.90 1.18
CA PHE A 590 11.24 9.94 2.07
C PHE A 590 10.80 11.20 1.33
N ILE A 591 11.53 11.59 0.29
CA ILE A 591 11.21 12.75 -0.53
C ILE A 591 10.24 12.39 -1.66
N THR A 592 10.47 11.25 -2.36
CA THR A 592 9.64 10.91 -3.52
C THR A 592 8.21 10.48 -3.15
N VAL A 593 8.03 9.86 -1.99
CA VAL A 593 6.68 9.53 -1.47
C VAL A 593 5.90 10.79 -1.12
N ALA A 594 6.54 11.79 -0.50
CA ALA A 594 5.90 13.08 -0.22
C ALA A 594 5.54 13.82 -1.52
N ASP A 595 6.40 13.78 -2.53
CA ASP A 595 6.12 14.32 -3.86
C ASP A 595 4.94 13.60 -4.54
N MET A 596 4.88 12.28 -4.43
CA MET A 596 3.76 11.49 -4.94
C MET A 596 2.45 11.86 -4.26
N LEU A 597 2.43 11.96 -2.93
CA LEU A 597 1.24 12.34 -2.17
C LEU A 597 0.75 13.75 -2.56
N HIS A 598 1.67 14.68 -2.74
CA HIS A 598 1.33 16.02 -3.22
C HIS A 598 0.80 15.99 -4.67
N THR A 599 1.53 15.35 -5.57
CA THR A 599 1.19 15.35 -7.00
C THR A 599 -0.12 14.61 -7.28
N ARG A 600 -0.30 13.40 -6.70
CA ARG A 600 -1.47 12.54 -6.97
C ARG A 600 -2.70 12.93 -6.17
N TYR A 601 -2.50 13.32 -4.91
CA TYR A 601 -3.60 13.54 -3.97
C TYR A 601 -3.78 15.01 -3.55
N GLY A 602 -2.88 15.90 -3.96
CA GLY A 602 -2.91 17.31 -3.59
C GLY A 602 -2.53 17.56 -2.12
N ASP A 603 -1.88 16.60 -1.46
CA ASP A 603 -1.58 16.66 -0.03
C ASP A 603 -0.28 17.41 0.27
N GLU A 604 -0.39 18.71 0.55
CA GLU A 604 0.74 19.52 1.00
C GLU A 604 1.19 19.18 2.43
N GLN A 605 0.32 18.60 3.26
CA GLN A 605 0.64 18.30 4.66
C GLN A 605 1.76 17.26 4.78
N ALA A 606 1.81 16.29 3.86
CA ALA A 606 2.89 15.32 3.78
C ALA A 606 4.27 16.01 3.63
N ILE A 607 4.35 17.06 2.80
CA ILE A 607 5.57 17.84 2.64
C ILE A 607 5.80 18.71 3.89
N ARG A 608 4.80 19.46 4.31
CA ARG A 608 4.90 20.43 5.41
C ARG A 608 5.35 19.79 6.72
N ALA A 609 4.80 18.63 7.05
CA ALA A 609 5.12 17.90 8.27
C ALA A 609 6.55 17.36 8.27
N HIS A 610 7.03 16.85 7.14
CA HIS A 610 8.28 16.08 7.06
C HIS A 610 9.46 16.87 6.48
N TYR A 611 9.24 18.07 5.90
CA TYR A 611 10.31 18.88 5.28
C TYR A 611 11.53 19.11 6.18
N PRO A 612 11.39 19.46 7.47
CA PRO A 612 12.56 19.65 8.34
C PRO A 612 13.43 18.38 8.46
N ALA A 613 12.80 17.22 8.52
CA ALA A 613 13.51 15.92 8.62
C ALA A 613 14.18 15.55 7.29
N MET A 614 13.50 15.77 6.16
CA MET A 614 14.08 15.59 4.81
C MET A 614 15.31 16.48 4.62
N LYS A 615 15.21 17.75 5.00
CA LYS A 615 16.34 18.69 4.95
C LYS A 615 17.50 18.24 5.82
N ARG A 616 17.24 17.76 7.06
CA ARG A 616 18.29 17.21 7.94
C ARG A 616 19.03 16.05 7.27
N TRP A 617 18.32 15.15 6.60
CA TRP A 617 18.92 14.03 5.88
C TRP A 617 19.76 14.50 4.69
N MET A 618 19.26 15.40 3.84
CA MET A 618 20.03 15.95 2.71
C MET A 618 21.29 16.65 3.19
N MET A 619 21.23 17.38 4.31
CA MET A 619 22.39 18.03 4.91
C MET A 619 23.36 17.04 5.55
N HIS A 620 22.88 15.90 6.09
CA HIS A 620 23.71 14.81 6.54
C HIS A 620 24.51 14.21 5.37
N MET A 621 23.85 13.87 4.27
CA MET A 621 24.48 13.32 3.06
C MET A 621 25.53 14.30 2.49
N LYS A 622 25.18 15.57 2.38
CA LYS A 622 26.12 16.61 1.92
C LYS A 622 27.37 16.69 2.81
N ARG A 623 27.17 16.79 4.12
CA ARG A 623 28.27 17.01 5.07
C ARG A 623 29.27 15.86 5.09
N HIS A 624 28.79 14.63 4.98
CA HIS A 624 29.62 13.44 5.18
C HIS A 624 30.17 12.84 3.88
N TYR A 625 29.48 13.04 2.75
CA TYR A 625 29.75 12.26 1.53
C TYR A 625 29.93 13.10 0.26
N LEU A 626 29.55 14.39 0.26
CA LEU A 626 29.74 15.26 -0.90
C LEU A 626 31.11 15.93 -0.84
N VAL A 627 32.06 15.46 -1.66
CA VAL A 627 33.42 15.99 -1.75
C VAL A 627 33.68 16.45 -3.17
N ASP A 628 34.15 17.68 -3.34
CA ASP A 628 34.44 18.30 -4.64
C ASP A 628 33.27 18.19 -5.64
N GLY A 629 32.06 18.33 -5.15
CA GLY A 629 30.83 18.22 -5.95
C GLY A 629 30.43 16.79 -6.36
N ILE A 630 31.09 15.76 -5.82
CA ILE A 630 30.78 14.35 -6.09
C ILE A 630 30.37 13.66 -4.81
N LEU A 631 29.20 13.04 -4.82
CA LEU A 631 28.68 12.22 -3.73
C LEU A 631 29.06 10.76 -4.00
N ASN A 632 30.05 10.23 -3.27
CA ASN A 632 30.57 8.87 -3.47
C ASN A 632 30.11 7.96 -2.33
N ARG A 633 28.79 7.74 -2.23
CA ARG A 633 28.22 6.85 -1.23
C ARG A 633 27.00 6.13 -1.77
N ASP A 634 27.17 4.89 -2.13
CA ASP A 634 26.11 3.91 -2.46
C ASP A 634 26.68 2.52 -2.23
N CYS A 635 25.94 1.62 -1.62
CA CYS A 635 26.38 0.25 -1.34
C CYS A 635 25.56 -0.82 -2.07
N TYR A 636 24.44 -0.43 -2.71
CA TYR A 636 23.59 -1.35 -3.44
C TYR A 636 23.86 -1.32 -4.94
N GLY A 637 24.32 -0.18 -5.47
CA GLY A 637 24.53 -0.01 -6.90
C GLY A 637 23.24 -0.03 -7.68
N ASP A 638 23.33 -0.36 -8.96
CA ASP A 638 22.17 -0.65 -9.81
C ASP A 638 21.73 -2.10 -9.58
N TRP A 639 21.10 -2.34 -8.41
CA TRP A 639 20.78 -3.67 -7.88
C TRP A 639 20.00 -4.50 -8.89
N CYS A 640 20.23 -5.80 -8.95
CA CYS A 640 19.62 -6.70 -9.92
C CYS A 640 19.82 -6.30 -11.39
N MET A 641 20.98 -5.67 -11.73
CA MET A 641 21.37 -5.58 -13.12
C MET A 641 21.36 -6.99 -13.75
N PRO A 642 20.70 -7.22 -14.89
CA PRO A 642 20.64 -8.55 -15.50
C PRO A 642 22.04 -9.15 -15.68
N PRO A 643 22.32 -10.34 -15.10
CA PRO A 643 23.62 -10.99 -15.23
C PRO A 643 23.88 -11.56 -16.61
N GLU A 644 25.13 -11.91 -16.86
CA GLU A 644 25.61 -12.42 -18.15
C GLU A 644 25.13 -13.84 -18.44
N SER A 645 24.77 -14.61 -17.40
CA SER A 645 24.22 -15.96 -17.52
C SER A 645 23.05 -16.18 -16.57
N LEU A 646 22.23 -17.15 -16.92
CA LEU A 646 21.00 -17.47 -16.16
C LEU A 646 21.26 -18.07 -14.78
N GLU A 647 22.46 -18.51 -14.48
CA GLU A 647 22.83 -19.11 -13.18
C GLU A 647 23.35 -18.05 -12.16
N LEU A 648 23.75 -16.88 -12.64
CA LEU A 648 24.29 -15.83 -11.79
C LEU A 648 23.16 -15.05 -11.11
N VAL A 649 23.37 -14.68 -9.85
CA VAL A 649 22.47 -13.76 -9.11
C VAL A 649 22.72 -12.31 -9.54
N HIS A 650 23.99 -11.92 -9.63
CA HIS A 650 24.40 -10.55 -9.97
C HIS A 650 25.32 -10.55 -11.18
N ALA A 651 25.26 -9.48 -11.96
CA ALA A 651 26.23 -9.23 -13.02
C ALA A 651 27.66 -9.17 -12.44
N GLN A 652 28.60 -9.83 -13.10
CA GLN A 652 30.01 -9.88 -12.70
C GLN A 652 30.90 -9.09 -13.67
N ASP A 653 30.43 -8.81 -14.87
CA ASP A 653 31.17 -7.99 -15.84
C ASP A 653 31.22 -6.51 -15.37
N PRO A 654 32.43 -5.95 -15.13
CA PRO A 654 32.59 -4.54 -14.77
C PRO A 654 31.97 -3.57 -15.79
N ALA A 655 31.80 -3.98 -17.05
CA ALA A 655 31.13 -3.17 -18.07
C ALA A 655 29.61 -3.02 -17.85
N ARG A 656 29.02 -3.87 -17.00
CA ARG A 656 27.60 -3.81 -16.59
C ARG A 656 27.39 -3.14 -15.24
N ILE A 657 28.43 -2.99 -14.43
CA ILE A 657 28.35 -2.47 -13.07
C ILE A 657 28.53 -0.94 -13.07
N THR A 658 27.51 -0.21 -12.68
CA THR A 658 27.57 1.25 -12.52
C THR A 658 28.14 1.62 -11.15
N ARG A 659 29.16 2.50 -11.14
CA ARG A 659 29.85 2.90 -9.90
C ARG A 659 28.97 3.72 -8.97
N ALA A 660 29.20 3.60 -7.65
CA ALA A 660 28.45 4.30 -6.60
C ALA A 660 28.28 5.80 -6.86
N ALA A 661 29.37 6.52 -7.14
CA ALA A 661 29.32 7.97 -7.37
C ALA A 661 28.52 8.37 -8.62
N VAL A 662 28.45 7.46 -9.61
CA VAL A 662 27.72 7.69 -10.86
C VAL A 662 26.21 7.50 -10.68
N ILE A 663 25.80 6.84 -9.61
CA ILE A 663 24.41 6.69 -9.19
C ILE A 663 24.02 7.79 -8.20
N SER A 664 24.77 7.88 -7.11
CA SER A 664 24.38 8.73 -5.97
C SER A 664 24.45 10.22 -6.25
N THR A 665 25.40 10.68 -7.11
CA THR A 665 25.49 12.11 -7.43
C THR A 665 24.30 12.62 -8.24
N PRO A 666 23.84 11.95 -9.33
CA PRO A 666 22.60 12.32 -10.01
C PRO A 666 21.36 12.25 -9.10
N PHE A 667 21.25 11.23 -8.24
CA PHE A 667 20.15 11.16 -7.27
C PHE A 667 20.16 12.33 -6.28
N TYR A 668 21.33 12.76 -5.82
CA TYR A 668 21.45 13.97 -4.97
C TYR A 668 20.90 15.22 -5.70
N CYS A 669 21.18 15.38 -6.98
CA CYS A 669 20.63 16.48 -7.78
C CYS A 669 19.11 16.35 -7.96
N TYR A 670 18.62 15.15 -8.28
CA TYR A 670 17.18 14.88 -8.43
C TYR A 670 16.40 15.18 -7.15
N LEU A 671 16.87 14.68 -6.00
CA LEU A 671 16.22 14.93 -4.71
C LEU A 671 16.38 16.38 -4.25
N SER A 672 17.49 17.06 -4.59
CA SER A 672 17.66 18.50 -4.35
C SER A 672 16.66 19.34 -5.16
N ASP A 673 16.32 18.92 -6.39
CA ASP A 673 15.29 19.60 -7.18
C ASP A 673 13.91 19.50 -6.52
N LYS A 674 13.54 18.29 -6.03
CA LYS A 674 12.31 18.11 -5.26
C LYS A 674 12.32 18.97 -3.98
N MET A 675 13.43 19.00 -3.25
CA MET A 675 13.56 19.85 -2.06
C MET A 675 13.44 21.34 -2.37
N ALA A 676 13.94 21.80 -3.52
CA ALA A 676 13.77 23.18 -3.96
C ALA A 676 12.29 23.49 -4.27
N GLN A 677 11.57 22.57 -4.94
CA GLN A 677 10.14 22.71 -5.21
C GLN A 677 9.32 22.73 -3.90
N PHE A 678 9.65 21.87 -2.93
CA PHE A 678 9.02 21.87 -1.61
C PHE A 678 9.29 23.17 -0.85
N ALA A 679 10.51 23.70 -0.93
CA ALA A 679 10.85 24.97 -0.31
C ALA A 679 10.04 26.15 -0.90
N ASP A 680 9.84 26.17 -2.24
CA ASP A 680 8.96 27.15 -2.88
C ASP A 680 7.52 27.02 -2.38
N LEU A 681 6.98 25.80 -2.34
CA LEU A 681 5.63 25.51 -1.84
C LEU A 681 5.44 26.00 -0.40
N LEU A 682 6.47 25.83 0.43
CA LEU A 682 6.47 26.24 1.84
C LEU A 682 6.86 27.70 2.06
N SER A 683 7.12 28.46 1.00
CA SER A 683 7.59 29.86 1.05
C SER A 683 8.92 30.02 1.83
N LEU A 684 9.89 29.13 1.56
CA LEU A 684 11.24 29.10 2.13
C LEU A 684 12.29 29.48 1.06
N PRO A 685 12.39 30.75 0.64
CA PRO A 685 13.19 31.15 -0.52
C PRO A 685 14.69 30.88 -0.36
N ASP A 686 15.23 30.97 0.85
CA ASP A 686 16.67 30.71 1.10
C ASP A 686 17.00 29.21 0.89
N ASP A 687 16.10 28.32 1.29
CA ASP A 687 16.27 26.88 1.07
C ASP A 687 16.13 26.54 -0.41
N ALA A 688 15.15 27.13 -1.09
CA ALA A 688 14.98 26.95 -2.53
C ALA A 688 16.22 27.40 -3.32
N ALA A 689 16.76 28.56 -2.97
CA ALA A 689 17.99 29.08 -3.57
C ALA A 689 19.20 28.18 -3.28
N PHE A 690 19.32 27.69 -2.03
CA PHE A 690 20.37 26.76 -1.62
C PHE A 690 20.36 25.49 -2.48
N PHE A 691 19.22 24.78 -2.56
CA PHE A 691 19.14 23.53 -3.31
C PHE A 691 19.36 23.73 -4.82
N ARG A 692 18.85 24.81 -5.41
CA ARG A 692 19.10 25.14 -6.82
C ARG A 692 20.58 25.42 -7.09
N ASN A 693 21.27 26.11 -6.19
CA ASN A 693 22.72 26.31 -6.29
C ASN A 693 23.50 24.99 -6.18
N GLU A 694 23.10 24.12 -5.26
CA GLU A 694 23.72 22.77 -5.14
C GLU A 694 23.61 21.99 -6.45
N ILE A 695 22.44 21.97 -7.08
CA ILE A 695 22.25 21.30 -8.39
C ILE A 695 23.23 21.82 -9.42
N GLN A 696 23.41 23.14 -9.51
CA GLN A 696 24.31 23.74 -10.50
C GLN A 696 25.77 23.34 -10.25
N VAL A 697 26.24 23.47 -9.00
CA VAL A 697 27.62 23.16 -8.63
C VAL A 697 27.92 21.67 -8.83
N VAL A 698 27.03 20.81 -8.36
CA VAL A 698 27.21 19.34 -8.44
C VAL A 698 27.13 18.88 -9.90
N THR A 699 26.18 19.40 -10.69
CA THR A 699 26.06 19.07 -12.12
C THR A 699 27.32 19.45 -12.89
N GLN A 700 27.89 20.63 -12.61
CA GLN A 700 29.15 21.03 -13.24
C GLN A 700 30.28 20.06 -12.90
N ALA A 701 30.50 19.80 -11.62
CA ALA A 701 31.56 18.89 -11.15
C ALA A 701 31.41 17.47 -11.72
N TYR A 702 30.17 16.97 -11.75
CA TYR A 702 29.84 15.64 -12.30
C TYR A 702 30.18 15.54 -13.79
N ASN A 703 29.79 16.54 -14.58
CA ASN A 703 30.07 16.58 -16.02
C ASN A 703 31.59 16.76 -16.31
N GLU A 704 32.30 17.55 -15.50
CA GLU A 704 33.75 17.70 -15.64
C GLU A 704 34.49 16.39 -15.38
N ARG A 705 34.01 15.59 -14.44
CA ARG A 705 34.63 14.34 -14.01
C ARG A 705 34.27 13.12 -14.85
N TYR A 706 33.01 12.98 -15.28
CA TYR A 706 32.50 11.74 -15.84
C TYR A 706 32.09 11.85 -17.32
N LEU A 707 31.83 13.04 -17.86
CA LEU A 707 31.37 13.17 -19.26
C LEU A 707 32.56 13.25 -20.23
N ASP A 708 32.68 12.23 -21.07
CA ASP A 708 33.55 12.35 -22.26
C ASP A 708 32.84 13.20 -23.33
N LYS A 709 33.29 14.44 -23.50
CA LYS A 709 32.71 15.43 -24.44
C LYS A 709 32.86 14.99 -25.91
N LYS A 710 33.79 14.08 -26.22
CA LYS A 710 33.98 13.57 -27.59
C LYS A 710 32.92 12.55 -27.95
N THR A 711 32.67 11.59 -27.07
CA THR A 711 31.80 10.46 -27.32
C THR A 711 30.39 10.65 -26.75
N GLY A 712 30.18 11.52 -25.76
CA GLY A 712 28.93 11.63 -25.01
C GLY A 712 28.75 10.57 -23.95
N ARG A 713 29.76 9.77 -23.65
CA ARG A 713 29.69 8.67 -22.67
C ARG A 713 29.96 9.20 -21.28
N TYR A 714 29.18 8.72 -20.33
CA TYR A 714 29.47 8.88 -18.91
C TYR A 714 30.18 7.65 -18.37
N ASP A 715 31.27 7.89 -17.65
CA ASP A 715 32.04 6.90 -16.92
C ASP A 715 32.37 5.64 -17.76
N ASN A 716 32.00 4.44 -17.29
CA ASN A 716 32.19 3.17 -18.01
C ASN A 716 31.08 2.89 -19.06
N ASN A 717 30.25 3.86 -19.38
CA ASN A 717 29.22 3.78 -20.40
C ASN A 717 28.12 2.72 -20.15
N THR A 718 27.82 2.36 -18.88
CA THR A 718 26.60 1.58 -18.64
C THR A 718 25.35 2.36 -19.07
N VAL A 719 24.25 1.67 -19.34
CA VAL A 719 22.98 2.35 -19.67
C VAL A 719 22.60 3.29 -18.54
N THR A 720 22.63 2.82 -17.30
CA THR A 720 22.30 3.61 -16.10
C THR A 720 23.22 4.82 -15.92
N ALA A 721 24.53 4.70 -16.23
CA ALA A 721 25.48 5.81 -16.13
C ALA A 721 25.14 6.97 -17.10
N ASN A 722 24.62 6.66 -18.29
CA ASN A 722 24.17 7.64 -19.27
C ASN A 722 22.73 8.12 -18.98
N LEU A 723 21.88 7.23 -18.50
CA LEU A 723 20.46 7.45 -18.30
C LEU A 723 20.16 8.45 -17.18
N LEU A 724 20.77 8.26 -16.00
CA LEU A 724 20.46 9.09 -14.83
C LEU A 724 20.74 10.58 -15.05
N PRO A 725 21.92 10.99 -15.57
CA PRO A 725 22.16 12.41 -15.85
C PRO A 725 21.23 12.96 -16.93
N LEU A 726 20.81 12.15 -17.93
CA LEU A 726 19.85 12.56 -18.94
C LEU A 726 18.45 12.76 -18.34
N ALA A 727 17.97 11.77 -17.57
CA ALA A 727 16.67 11.80 -16.93
C ALA A 727 16.52 12.97 -15.94
N PHE A 728 17.60 13.34 -15.27
CA PHE A 728 17.61 14.39 -14.25
C PHE A 728 18.08 15.77 -14.75
N GLY A 729 18.16 15.95 -16.09
CA GLY A 729 18.47 17.24 -16.70
C GLY A 729 19.89 17.74 -16.46
N MET A 730 20.84 16.88 -16.12
CA MET A 730 22.23 17.25 -15.84
C MET A 730 23.11 17.30 -17.10
N VAL A 731 22.67 16.70 -18.20
CA VAL A 731 23.43 16.64 -19.47
C VAL A 731 23.45 18.02 -20.12
N PRO A 732 24.60 18.56 -20.52
CA PRO A 732 24.64 19.80 -21.30
C PRO A 732 23.85 19.65 -22.59
N LYS A 733 22.97 20.61 -22.91
CA LYS A 733 22.03 20.55 -24.05
C LYS A 733 22.64 20.06 -25.36
N LYS A 734 23.85 20.53 -25.70
CA LYS A 734 24.58 20.13 -26.90
C LYS A 734 25.09 18.67 -26.91
N MET A 735 24.99 17.99 -25.79
CA MET A 735 25.44 16.61 -25.61
C MET A 735 24.31 15.60 -25.53
N GLU A 736 23.05 16.05 -25.29
CA GLU A 736 21.89 15.16 -25.07
C GLU A 736 21.72 14.13 -26.16
N GLU A 737 21.81 14.53 -27.44
CA GLU A 737 21.68 13.59 -28.56
C GLU A 737 22.77 12.49 -28.55
N LYS A 738 24.01 12.84 -28.18
CA LYS A 738 25.09 11.86 -28.09
C LYS A 738 24.90 10.91 -26.91
N VAL A 739 24.47 11.43 -25.77
CA VAL A 739 24.18 10.61 -24.58
C VAL A 739 23.03 9.65 -24.88
N LEU A 740 21.94 10.17 -25.43
CA LEU A 740 20.80 9.35 -25.86
C LEU A 740 21.22 8.26 -26.85
N ALA A 741 22.04 8.60 -27.86
CA ALA A 741 22.54 7.63 -28.83
C ALA A 741 23.31 6.49 -28.16
N ASN A 742 24.12 6.76 -27.12
CA ASN A 742 24.80 5.72 -26.35
C ASN A 742 23.82 4.80 -25.60
N ILE A 743 22.74 5.37 -25.02
CA ILE A 743 21.69 4.58 -24.34
C ILE A 743 21.00 3.67 -25.35
N ILE A 744 20.60 4.22 -26.50
CA ILE A 744 19.91 3.47 -27.57
C ILE A 744 20.80 2.36 -28.11
N ASP A 745 22.04 2.67 -28.48
CA ASP A 745 23.00 1.71 -29.04
C ASP A 745 23.21 0.52 -28.11
N LYS A 746 23.43 0.76 -26.82
CA LYS A 746 23.57 -0.32 -25.85
C LYS A 746 22.27 -1.12 -25.69
N THR A 747 21.13 -0.45 -25.54
CA THR A 747 19.84 -1.14 -25.31
C THR A 747 19.45 -1.96 -26.55
N GLU A 748 19.61 -1.43 -27.77
CA GLU A 748 19.22 -2.14 -28.99
C GLU A 748 20.25 -3.19 -29.44
N ASN A 749 21.54 -2.85 -29.44
CA ASN A 749 22.56 -3.68 -30.04
C ASN A 749 23.26 -4.61 -29.03
N GLU A 750 23.59 -4.14 -27.85
CA GLU A 750 24.21 -4.96 -26.79
C GLU A 750 23.19 -5.83 -26.04
N PHE A 751 22.06 -5.24 -25.69
CA PHE A 751 20.99 -5.93 -24.94
C PHE A 751 19.83 -6.42 -25.84
N GLY A 752 19.88 -6.23 -27.15
CA GLY A 752 18.89 -6.74 -28.12
C GLY A 752 17.46 -6.18 -27.92
N GLY A 753 17.29 -5.07 -27.25
CA GLY A 753 15.98 -4.50 -26.91
C GLY A 753 15.34 -5.15 -25.68
N HIS A 754 16.14 -5.69 -24.79
CA HIS A 754 15.73 -6.19 -23.48
C HIS A 754 15.99 -5.15 -22.39
N VAL A 755 15.59 -5.47 -21.15
CA VAL A 755 15.97 -4.68 -19.99
C VAL A 755 17.49 -4.61 -19.88
N SER A 756 18.01 -3.40 -19.78
CA SER A 756 19.44 -3.09 -19.88
C SER A 756 19.99 -2.37 -18.64
N THR A 757 19.22 -2.38 -17.54
CA THR A 757 19.51 -1.72 -16.27
C THR A 757 19.09 -2.60 -15.11
N GLY A 758 19.58 -2.29 -13.90
CA GLY A 758 19.05 -2.81 -12.65
C GLY A 758 17.91 -1.95 -12.11
N VAL A 759 17.63 -2.10 -10.81
CA VAL A 759 16.51 -1.45 -10.09
C VAL A 759 16.54 0.08 -10.23
N ILE A 760 17.74 0.68 -10.21
CA ILE A 760 17.87 2.14 -10.25
C ILE A 760 17.61 2.68 -11.66
N GLY A 761 18.19 2.06 -12.66
CA GLY A 761 18.01 2.51 -14.03
C GLY A 761 16.61 2.22 -14.57
N ILE A 762 16.01 1.07 -14.25
CA ILE A 762 14.65 0.72 -14.72
C ILE A 762 13.57 1.69 -14.21
N GLN A 763 13.83 2.39 -13.13
CA GLN A 763 12.92 3.44 -12.61
C GLN A 763 12.86 4.69 -13.50
N GLN A 764 13.72 4.82 -14.50
CA GLN A 764 13.79 5.98 -15.39
C GLN A 764 13.80 5.60 -16.89
N LEU A 765 14.04 4.34 -17.23
CA LEU A 765 14.35 3.91 -18.57
C LEU A 765 13.19 4.13 -19.55
N MET A 766 11.99 3.65 -19.18
CA MET A 766 10.82 3.66 -20.07
C MET A 766 10.37 5.08 -20.42
N ARG A 767 10.23 5.93 -19.40
CA ARG A 767 9.83 7.33 -19.58
C ARG A 767 10.88 8.13 -20.33
N THR A 768 12.16 7.97 -20.00
CA THR A 768 13.24 8.74 -20.66
C THR A 768 13.35 8.40 -22.14
N LEU A 769 13.29 7.13 -22.50
CA LEU A 769 13.24 6.72 -23.92
C LEU A 769 12.04 7.36 -24.62
N THR A 770 10.86 7.32 -24.03
CA THR A 770 9.63 7.85 -24.63
C THR A 770 9.69 9.37 -24.78
N GLU A 771 10.15 10.10 -23.77
CA GLU A 771 10.26 11.57 -23.82
C GLU A 771 11.28 12.08 -24.85
N HIS A 772 12.28 11.23 -25.16
CA HIS A 772 13.29 11.52 -26.17
C HIS A 772 12.99 10.87 -27.55
N GLY A 773 11.72 10.51 -27.79
CA GLY A 773 11.25 10.05 -29.09
C GLY A 773 11.58 8.59 -29.42
N ARG A 774 11.93 7.76 -28.42
CA ARG A 774 12.20 6.32 -28.56
C ARG A 774 11.22 5.46 -27.76
N GLY A 775 9.95 5.87 -27.74
CA GLY A 775 8.89 5.06 -27.15
C GLY A 775 8.66 3.72 -27.87
N ASP A 776 9.06 3.62 -29.13
CA ASP A 776 9.15 2.35 -29.86
C ASP A 776 10.07 1.33 -29.17
N LEU A 777 11.22 1.79 -28.69
CA LEU A 777 12.17 0.96 -27.95
C LEU A 777 11.63 0.63 -26.55
N ALA A 778 10.98 1.59 -25.89
CA ALA A 778 10.30 1.33 -24.62
C ALA A 778 9.21 0.26 -24.76
N LEU A 779 8.36 0.33 -25.81
CA LEU A 779 7.35 -0.70 -26.07
C LEU A 779 8.01 -2.06 -26.35
N LYS A 780 9.09 -2.09 -27.15
CA LYS A 780 9.83 -3.32 -27.41
C LYS A 780 10.35 -3.98 -26.13
N ILE A 781 10.90 -3.18 -25.18
CA ILE A 781 11.37 -3.69 -23.89
C ILE A 781 10.18 -4.26 -23.09
N ALA A 782 9.05 -3.53 -23.04
CA ALA A 782 7.87 -3.91 -22.27
C ALA A 782 7.17 -5.16 -22.78
N THR A 783 7.16 -5.38 -24.09
CA THR A 783 6.51 -6.53 -24.76
C THR A 783 7.44 -7.72 -25.02
N ASN A 784 8.74 -7.58 -24.71
CA ASN A 784 9.70 -8.67 -24.90
C ASN A 784 9.38 -9.84 -23.97
N ASP A 785 9.42 -11.08 -24.47
CA ASP A 785 9.09 -12.29 -23.72
C ASP A 785 10.28 -13.26 -23.56
N THR A 786 11.49 -12.82 -23.91
CA THR A 786 12.74 -13.53 -23.69
C THR A 786 13.59 -12.85 -22.62
N TYR A 787 14.59 -13.56 -22.09
CA TYR A 787 15.45 -13.04 -20.98
C TYR A 787 16.38 -11.91 -21.47
N PRO A 788 16.56 -10.84 -20.67
CA PRO A 788 15.82 -10.46 -19.46
C PRO A 788 14.61 -9.56 -19.77
N SER A 789 13.44 -9.94 -19.31
CA SER A 789 12.21 -9.16 -19.47
C SER A 789 11.11 -9.57 -18.49
N TRP A 790 10.10 -8.73 -18.32
CA TRP A 790 8.88 -9.11 -17.59
C TRP A 790 8.10 -10.22 -18.29
N GLY A 791 8.07 -10.21 -19.62
CA GLY A 791 7.44 -11.27 -20.41
C GLY A 791 8.11 -12.63 -20.23
N TYR A 792 9.45 -12.68 -20.03
CA TYR A 792 10.14 -13.90 -19.65
C TYR A 792 9.58 -14.49 -18.34
N MET A 793 9.33 -13.67 -17.32
CA MET A 793 8.69 -14.13 -16.09
C MET A 793 7.32 -14.74 -16.37
N VAL A 794 6.49 -14.06 -17.19
CA VAL A 794 5.16 -14.55 -17.61
C VAL A 794 5.26 -15.90 -18.34
N ARG A 795 6.19 -16.05 -19.30
CA ARG A 795 6.39 -17.29 -20.06
C ARG A 795 6.84 -18.46 -19.17
N ASN A 796 7.50 -18.14 -18.06
CA ASN A 796 7.91 -19.13 -17.06
C ASN A 796 6.92 -19.30 -15.89
N GLY A 797 5.66 -18.86 -16.08
CA GLY A 797 4.54 -19.16 -15.18
C GLY A 797 4.39 -18.20 -14.00
N ALA A 798 5.08 -17.06 -14.00
CA ALA A 798 4.89 -16.02 -12.99
C ALA A 798 3.46 -15.47 -13.03
N THR A 799 2.87 -15.34 -11.85
CA THR A 799 1.58 -14.65 -11.62
C THR A 799 1.73 -13.41 -10.73
N THR A 800 2.96 -13.10 -10.40
CA THR A 800 3.46 -11.91 -9.68
C THR A 800 4.79 -11.51 -10.29
N ILE A 801 5.41 -10.42 -9.88
CA ILE A 801 6.73 -10.00 -10.34
C ILE A 801 7.81 -10.67 -9.47
N TRP A 802 8.83 -11.23 -10.09
CA TRP A 802 9.98 -11.81 -9.41
C TRP A 802 10.99 -10.75 -8.96
N GLU A 803 11.79 -11.08 -7.97
CA GLU A 803 12.91 -10.27 -7.50
C GLU A 803 14.09 -10.24 -8.48
N LEU A 804 14.35 -11.37 -9.14
CA LEU A 804 15.42 -11.51 -10.12
C LEU A 804 14.87 -11.71 -11.52
N TRP A 805 15.52 -11.15 -12.52
CA TRP A 805 15.15 -11.36 -13.95
C TRP A 805 15.17 -12.83 -14.36
N ASN A 806 16.07 -13.62 -13.74
CA ASN A 806 16.26 -15.06 -13.91
C ASN A 806 15.89 -15.85 -12.64
N GLY A 807 14.85 -15.45 -11.93
CA GLY A 807 14.49 -16.02 -10.63
C GLY A 807 14.13 -17.51 -10.64
N ASN A 808 13.91 -18.09 -11.81
CA ASN A 808 13.68 -19.53 -12.00
C ASN A 808 14.96 -20.36 -12.16
N THR A 809 16.13 -19.73 -12.31
CA THR A 809 17.42 -20.42 -12.59
C THR A 809 18.58 -19.96 -11.70
N ALA A 810 18.49 -18.76 -11.11
CA ALA A 810 19.50 -18.23 -10.19
C ALA A 810 19.44 -18.94 -8.82
N ASP A 811 20.40 -18.61 -7.94
CA ASP A 811 20.41 -19.09 -6.56
C ASP A 811 19.05 -18.76 -5.87
N PRO A 812 18.29 -19.77 -5.46
CA PRO A 812 16.94 -19.58 -4.95
C PRO A 812 16.89 -18.78 -3.66
N SER A 813 17.95 -18.78 -2.86
CA SER A 813 17.99 -18.01 -1.60
C SER A 813 17.86 -16.50 -1.81
N MET A 814 18.14 -16.02 -3.02
CA MET A 814 18.07 -14.61 -3.39
C MET A 814 16.80 -14.25 -4.16
N ASN A 815 15.93 -15.20 -4.51
CA ASN A 815 14.72 -14.90 -5.29
C ASN A 815 13.45 -15.01 -4.46
N SER A 816 12.63 -13.96 -4.50
CA SER A 816 11.21 -14.01 -4.17
C SER A 816 10.39 -14.07 -5.47
N GLY A 817 9.40 -14.95 -5.52
CA GLY A 817 8.45 -15.01 -6.62
C GLY A 817 7.43 -13.86 -6.60
N ASN A 818 7.40 -13.07 -5.52
CA ASN A 818 6.51 -11.93 -5.34
C ASN A 818 7.28 -10.74 -4.76
N HIS A 819 7.81 -9.92 -5.65
CA HIS A 819 8.59 -8.73 -5.31
C HIS A 819 8.23 -7.56 -6.24
N VAL A 820 8.42 -6.32 -5.82
CA VAL A 820 7.93 -5.17 -6.60
C VAL A 820 9.03 -4.30 -7.21
N MET A 821 10.26 -4.42 -6.74
CA MET A 821 11.34 -3.49 -7.13
C MET A 821 11.64 -3.49 -8.65
N LEU A 822 11.51 -4.62 -9.33
CA LEU A 822 11.74 -4.72 -10.78
C LEU A 822 10.61 -4.17 -11.64
N LEU A 823 9.50 -3.70 -11.06
CA LEU A 823 8.48 -2.98 -11.81
C LEU A 823 9.02 -1.64 -12.35
N GLY A 824 9.94 -1.02 -11.60
CA GLY A 824 10.52 0.26 -11.99
C GLY A 824 9.45 1.31 -12.29
N ASP A 825 9.52 1.90 -13.49
CA ASP A 825 8.53 2.87 -13.96
C ASP A 825 7.48 2.28 -14.93
N LEU A 826 7.39 0.95 -15.07
CA LEU A 826 6.50 0.33 -16.04
C LEU A 826 5.03 0.70 -15.84
N ILE A 827 4.50 0.58 -14.62
CA ILE A 827 3.10 0.92 -14.34
C ILE A 827 2.84 2.42 -14.53
N LEU A 828 3.78 3.26 -14.11
CA LEU A 828 3.69 4.68 -14.39
C LEU A 828 3.66 4.96 -15.90
N TRP A 829 4.48 4.25 -16.67
CA TRP A 829 4.56 4.36 -18.12
C TRP A 829 3.25 3.92 -18.80
N ASP A 830 2.64 2.83 -18.32
CA ASP A 830 1.33 2.35 -18.81
C ASP A 830 0.27 3.46 -18.73
N TYR A 831 0.16 4.15 -17.58
CA TYR A 831 -0.85 5.18 -17.38
C TYR A 831 -0.47 6.52 -17.99
N GLU A 832 0.77 6.98 -17.81
CA GLU A 832 1.17 8.33 -18.22
C GLU A 832 1.52 8.45 -19.70
N TYR A 833 1.94 7.33 -20.32
CA TYR A 833 2.37 7.37 -21.72
C TYR A 833 1.44 6.57 -22.65
N LEU A 834 1.12 5.32 -22.32
CA LEU A 834 0.19 4.56 -23.15
C LEU A 834 -1.25 5.09 -22.98
N GLY A 835 -1.72 5.23 -21.78
CA GLY A 835 -2.99 5.89 -21.45
C GLY A 835 -2.96 7.39 -21.63
N GLY A 836 -1.81 8.02 -21.41
CA GLY A 836 -1.57 9.46 -21.54
C GLY A 836 -2.11 10.29 -20.39
N ILE A 837 -2.40 9.72 -19.22
CA ILE A 837 -3.02 10.40 -18.07
C ILE A 837 -1.95 10.92 -17.11
N ARG A 838 -1.77 12.27 -17.01
CA ARG A 838 -0.84 12.90 -16.07
C ARG A 838 -1.49 14.06 -15.33
N ALA A 839 -1.07 14.29 -14.10
CA ALA A 839 -1.39 15.52 -13.37
C ALA A 839 -0.50 16.67 -13.89
N LEU A 840 -1.11 17.77 -14.32
CA LEU A 840 -0.43 19.05 -14.54
C LEU A 840 -0.43 19.93 -13.30
N GLU A 841 -1.48 19.79 -12.48
CA GLU A 841 -1.58 20.41 -11.17
C GLU A 841 -1.89 19.34 -10.12
N PRO A 842 -1.42 19.52 -8.87
CA PRO A 842 -1.64 18.58 -7.79
C PRO A 842 -3.11 18.17 -7.63
N GLY A 843 -3.34 16.88 -7.37
CA GLY A 843 -4.69 16.31 -7.22
C GLY A 843 -5.50 16.28 -8.52
N TYR A 844 -4.86 16.40 -9.69
CA TYR A 844 -5.52 16.37 -11.01
C TYR A 844 -6.50 17.54 -11.24
N ARG A 845 -6.28 18.70 -10.62
CA ARG A 845 -7.07 19.90 -10.91
C ARG A 845 -6.99 20.31 -12.39
N ARG A 846 -5.81 20.16 -12.96
CA ARG A 846 -5.55 20.24 -14.40
C ARG A 846 -4.84 18.97 -14.84
N ILE A 847 -5.30 18.39 -15.94
CA ILE A 847 -4.89 17.09 -16.44
C ILE A 847 -4.16 17.26 -17.77
N LEU A 848 -3.10 16.50 -18.00
CA LEU A 848 -2.56 16.25 -19.32
C LEU A 848 -3.15 14.94 -19.83
N LEU A 849 -3.81 14.98 -21.00
CA LEU A 849 -4.17 13.80 -21.76
C LEU A 849 -3.32 13.77 -23.02
N LYS A 850 -2.31 12.86 -23.04
CA LYS A 850 -1.33 12.76 -24.12
C LYS A 850 -0.95 11.29 -24.36
N PRO A 851 -1.84 10.51 -24.96
CA PRO A 851 -1.51 9.13 -25.31
C PRO A 851 -0.41 9.07 -26.39
N HIS A 852 0.43 8.04 -26.31
CA HIS A 852 1.47 7.75 -27.26
C HIS A 852 1.15 6.44 -28.00
N PRO A 853 0.46 6.52 -29.15
CA PRO A 853 0.22 5.36 -29.98
C PRO A 853 1.52 4.92 -30.67
N PHE A 854 1.93 3.67 -30.47
CA PHE A 854 3.13 3.10 -31.06
C PHE A 854 2.78 1.99 -32.08
N ALA A 855 3.61 1.81 -33.08
CA ALA A 855 3.47 0.69 -33.99
C ALA A 855 3.57 -0.65 -33.24
N GLY A 856 2.61 -1.55 -33.48
CA GLY A 856 2.51 -2.83 -32.79
C GLY A 856 1.51 -2.84 -31.63
N LEU A 857 0.95 -1.70 -31.23
CA LEU A 857 -0.10 -1.61 -30.24
C LEU A 857 -1.36 -1.00 -30.88
N GLU A 858 -2.43 -1.82 -31.02
CA GLU A 858 -3.64 -1.39 -31.74
C GLU A 858 -4.64 -0.64 -30.86
N SER A 859 -4.63 -0.90 -29.54
CA SER A 859 -5.55 -0.23 -28.61
C SER A 859 -5.03 -0.22 -27.19
N VAL A 860 -5.49 0.78 -26.44
CA VAL A 860 -5.31 0.91 -24.99
C VAL A 860 -6.63 1.38 -24.36
N ASN A 861 -7.07 0.69 -23.32
CA ASN A 861 -8.16 1.09 -22.44
C ASN A 861 -7.57 1.40 -21.07
N CYS A 862 -7.57 2.68 -20.70
CA CYS A 862 -6.96 3.14 -19.46
C CYS A 862 -7.96 3.99 -18.67
N ALA A 863 -8.10 3.72 -17.38
CA ALA A 863 -8.93 4.52 -16.49
C ALA A 863 -8.28 4.64 -15.12
N TYR A 864 -8.41 5.81 -14.53
CA TYR A 864 -7.89 6.12 -13.21
C TYR A 864 -8.92 6.90 -12.37
N GLU A 865 -9.33 6.33 -11.24
CA GLU A 865 -10.17 7.00 -10.25
C GLU A 865 -9.28 7.92 -9.38
N SER A 866 -9.12 9.14 -9.83
CA SER A 866 -8.32 10.14 -9.11
C SER A 866 -9.11 10.75 -7.94
N VAL A 867 -8.42 11.49 -7.07
CA VAL A 867 -9.08 12.27 -6.00
C VAL A 867 -10.03 13.35 -6.53
N SER A 868 -9.89 13.74 -7.78
CA SER A 868 -10.80 14.67 -8.46
C SER A 868 -11.92 13.98 -9.23
N GLY A 869 -11.93 12.64 -9.30
CA GLY A 869 -12.90 11.81 -9.98
C GLY A 869 -12.29 10.98 -11.12
N LEU A 870 -13.14 10.27 -11.84
CA LEU A 870 -12.76 9.33 -12.88
C LEU A 870 -12.17 10.03 -14.12
N ILE A 871 -10.97 9.61 -14.50
CA ILE A 871 -10.29 9.98 -15.75
C ILE A 871 -10.24 8.72 -16.61
N GLU A 872 -10.77 8.79 -17.83
CA GLU A 872 -10.68 7.69 -18.80
C GLU A 872 -9.94 8.15 -20.05
N SER A 873 -9.18 7.24 -20.64
CA SER A 873 -8.48 7.45 -21.91
C SER A 873 -8.41 6.11 -22.65
N SER A 874 -9.32 5.93 -23.59
CA SER A 874 -9.46 4.69 -24.36
C SER A 874 -9.27 4.99 -25.84
N TRP A 875 -8.22 4.48 -26.44
CA TRP A 875 -7.94 4.73 -27.83
C TRP A 875 -7.69 3.45 -28.62
N SER A 876 -7.98 3.55 -29.93
CA SER A 876 -7.60 2.55 -30.92
C SER A 876 -6.97 3.21 -32.13
N CYS A 877 -6.09 2.47 -32.80
CA CYS A 877 -5.47 2.91 -34.02
C CYS A 877 -5.42 1.79 -35.03
N LYS A 878 -6.14 1.96 -36.12
CA LYS A 878 -6.20 1.00 -37.24
C LYS A 878 -6.07 1.73 -38.58
N ASP A 879 -5.17 1.21 -39.42
CA ASP A 879 -4.93 1.77 -40.76
C ASP A 879 -4.63 3.28 -40.77
N GLY A 880 -3.98 3.78 -39.69
CA GLY A 880 -3.65 5.20 -39.52
C GLY A 880 -4.82 6.08 -39.10
N LEU A 881 -5.97 5.49 -38.80
CA LEU A 881 -7.08 6.17 -38.16
C LEU A 881 -6.99 5.97 -36.66
N PHE A 882 -6.86 7.06 -35.91
CA PHE A 882 -6.83 7.10 -34.47
C PHE A 882 -8.20 7.55 -33.94
N GLU A 883 -8.84 6.71 -33.15
CA GLU A 883 -10.09 6.99 -32.45
C GLU A 883 -9.86 7.00 -30.96
N TRP A 884 -10.36 8.02 -30.26
CA TRP A 884 -10.07 8.25 -28.86
C TRP A 884 -11.28 8.73 -28.10
N ASP A 885 -11.73 7.94 -27.12
CA ASP A 885 -12.73 8.29 -26.13
C ASP A 885 -12.04 8.65 -24.82
N PHE A 886 -12.39 9.78 -24.21
CA PHE A 886 -11.85 10.18 -22.92
C PHE A 886 -12.87 10.91 -22.05
N THR A 887 -12.70 10.77 -20.74
CA THR A 887 -13.55 11.39 -19.71
C THR A 887 -12.67 12.30 -18.85
N ILE A 888 -13.14 13.53 -18.65
CA ILE A 888 -12.54 14.53 -17.78
C ILE A 888 -13.47 14.74 -16.59
N PRO A 889 -13.00 14.57 -15.32
CA PRO A 889 -13.85 14.69 -14.14
C PRO A 889 -14.44 16.12 -14.00
N ALA A 890 -15.58 16.21 -13.36
CA ALA A 890 -16.20 17.49 -13.03
C ALA A 890 -15.25 18.39 -12.19
N ASN A 891 -15.37 19.70 -12.37
CA ASN A 891 -14.53 20.71 -11.73
C ASN A 891 -13.03 20.63 -12.10
N THR A 892 -12.68 19.97 -13.19
CA THR A 892 -11.31 19.88 -13.72
C THR A 892 -11.27 20.29 -15.19
N THR A 893 -10.05 20.47 -15.71
CA THR A 893 -9.80 20.72 -17.12
C THR A 893 -8.62 19.87 -17.60
N ALA A 894 -8.59 19.57 -18.90
CA ALA A 894 -7.47 18.84 -19.49
C ALA A 894 -6.86 19.57 -20.70
N ASP A 895 -5.53 19.57 -20.76
CA ASP A 895 -4.79 19.85 -21.97
C ASP A 895 -4.65 18.54 -22.74
N VAL A 896 -5.36 18.48 -23.87
CA VAL A 896 -5.48 17.27 -24.70
C VAL A 896 -4.58 17.41 -25.91
N TRP A 897 -3.61 16.51 -26.02
CA TRP A 897 -2.64 16.44 -27.13
C TRP A 897 -3.09 15.38 -28.12
N ILE A 898 -3.81 15.85 -29.14
CA ILE A 898 -4.41 14.98 -30.16
C ILE A 898 -3.32 14.56 -31.16
N PRO A 899 -3.03 13.26 -31.30
CA PRO A 899 -2.08 12.79 -32.30
C PRO A 899 -2.57 13.12 -33.72
N THR A 900 -1.67 13.60 -34.59
CA THR A 900 -1.96 13.90 -36.00
C THR A 900 -0.80 13.44 -36.88
N ALA A 901 -0.98 13.46 -38.22
CA ALA A 901 0.08 13.07 -39.15
C ALA A 901 1.37 13.91 -39.03
N ASN A 902 1.30 15.13 -38.49
CA ASN A 902 2.40 16.10 -38.42
C ASN A 902 2.84 16.40 -36.96
N GLY A 903 2.48 15.59 -35.98
CA GLY A 903 2.73 15.82 -34.57
C GLY A 903 1.45 15.86 -33.77
N HIS A 904 1.28 16.83 -32.86
CA HIS A 904 0.10 16.96 -32.03
C HIS A 904 -0.63 18.27 -32.28
N GLU A 905 -1.97 18.23 -32.24
CA GLU A 905 -2.81 19.40 -32.04
C GLU A 905 -3.14 19.47 -30.53
N VAL A 906 -2.96 20.66 -29.90
CA VAL A 906 -3.22 20.84 -28.48
C VAL A 906 -4.48 21.67 -28.27
N LYS A 907 -5.42 21.13 -27.48
CA LYS A 907 -6.67 21.82 -27.11
C LYS A 907 -6.96 21.62 -25.62
N THR A 908 -7.52 22.65 -24.98
CA THR A 908 -8.03 22.52 -23.61
C THR A 908 -9.52 22.15 -23.66
N TYR A 909 -9.88 21.12 -22.90
CA TYR A 909 -11.26 20.64 -22.73
C TYR A 909 -11.69 20.81 -21.28
N GLY A 910 -12.98 21.14 -21.10
CA GLY A 910 -13.66 21.06 -19.80
C GLY A 910 -14.11 19.65 -19.46
N SER A 911 -14.78 19.51 -18.32
CA SER A 911 -15.25 18.21 -17.83
C SER A 911 -16.32 17.61 -18.75
N GLY A 912 -16.42 16.28 -18.71
CA GLY A 912 -17.40 15.48 -19.48
C GLY A 912 -16.74 14.42 -20.35
N GLN A 913 -17.58 13.74 -21.13
CA GLN A 913 -17.13 12.73 -22.09
C GLN A 913 -16.86 13.35 -23.45
N HIS A 914 -15.79 12.93 -24.09
CA HIS A 914 -15.31 13.45 -25.37
C HIS A 914 -14.91 12.31 -26.29
N HIS A 915 -15.16 12.50 -27.59
CA HIS A 915 -14.74 11.61 -28.66
C HIS A 915 -13.98 12.38 -29.73
N ILE A 916 -12.85 11.84 -30.15
CA ILE A 916 -11.98 12.44 -31.17
C ILE A 916 -11.59 11.36 -32.20
N THR A 917 -11.64 11.75 -33.44
CA THR A 917 -11.08 10.96 -34.56
C THR A 917 -10.02 11.79 -35.26
N SER A 918 -8.84 11.20 -35.49
CA SER A 918 -7.75 11.87 -36.25
C SER A 918 -7.02 10.88 -37.16
N LYS A 919 -6.36 11.43 -38.18
CA LYS A 919 -5.47 10.64 -39.05
C LYS A 919 -4.03 10.87 -38.61
N ILE A 920 -3.33 9.78 -38.25
CA ILE A 920 -1.94 9.85 -37.78
C ILE A 920 -0.92 9.35 -38.83
N GLY A 921 -1.37 9.03 -40.02
CA GLY A 921 -0.51 8.59 -41.10
C GLY A 921 0.08 7.18 -40.91
N THR A 922 0.91 6.74 -41.84
CA THR A 922 1.68 5.52 -41.65
C THR A 922 2.76 5.78 -40.59
N TRP A 923 2.76 4.99 -39.55
CA TRP A 923 3.66 4.99 -38.40
C TRP A 923 5.12 5.26 -38.78
N ARG A 924 5.51 6.50 -38.85
CA ARG A 924 6.91 6.89 -38.84
C ARG A 924 7.10 7.69 -37.54
N PHE A 925 7.78 7.02 -36.62
CA PHE A 925 8.35 7.51 -35.39
C PHE A 925 8.01 8.95 -35.02
N TRP A 926 7.23 9.14 -33.93
CA TRP A 926 7.00 10.42 -33.31
C TRP A 926 8.33 10.89 -32.70
N LYS A 927 8.99 11.84 -33.34
CA LYS A 927 10.14 12.57 -32.79
C LYS A 927 9.70 13.56 -31.72
#